data_ef2a59fc3e0248f84083c902d8b85806
#
_entry.id   ef2a59fc3e0248f84083c902d8b85806
#
_cell.length_a   1.000
_cell.length_b   1.000
_cell.length_c   1.000
_cell.angle_alpha   90.00
_cell.angle_beta   90.00
_cell.angle_gamma   90.00
#
_symmetry.space_group_name_H-M   'P 1'
#
loop_
_entity.id
_entity.type
_entity.pdbx_description
1 polymer ?
#
loop_
_entity_poly.entity_id
_entity_poly.type
_entity_poly.pdbx_seq_one_letter_code
_entity_poly.pdbx_strand_id
1 'polypeptide(L)'
;DAHRPAIVVGTVDMLLSKALNRGFGVSRPLWPIDFALMVNGAHWVIDGARLCPQSATTLRQVASLVGETGSAEPFGMTLLSGRLTAPRTFQRLSADPGDYGALAANAVARHARGTRTLVVLNTVEAAQQVYRRLRGGPVDVALLHSRFRGVERGDRLAAITGQDLIVVATQVVEAGAGDLNAALLITEAAPWPSLVLRAAHAGTVLWVPPVGPAPYRREDVDATVSDLARLEGMGVSAEELAGRDAGLGGFGGLGAFGAFGGGSHAVISPGEVLRLFDTSTYLTDDDIDLAAYVRDAGDLDLEVAWATWTPGVDGAPDREVRLPAAEYRCRVGLGAALRLADERAVWRFDQVAGAWRPVTRVPSAGLRPGELLLVNAADGGYDPETGFDPLSRGAVPESPALLTQDEQAELVAVAAVEALVNSEDAPSVDTTAVAPRAWQSLNEHSEQVRDHVAALLGAIAPQRLSPDAARSAVVAGWLHDAGKAHPIWQDALCALAEQDEQDEIAAGRPWAKSGGRTGRLEFAGDVPFRHELASLLLIDGPLGSLLDQAPDRDLARYLVVAHHGKLRVRIGELSAADADAEILGLRQGARCAIPPLLGRLASTLTVDLEQFTPESAGSWTKAIAGLLSRYGPFTLAYLEAIVRIADWRASGGRELAADIDAIDIRPKAPQISHTGDKSSAAGPTGAMPAEG
;
A
#
# COMPACT_ATOMS: atom_id res chain seq x y z
N ASP A 1 -12.95 9.03 -1.14
CA ASP A 1 -14.06 9.70 -0.47
C ASP A 1 -15.02 8.68 0.13
N ALA A 2 -15.15 8.63 1.47
CA ALA A 2 -15.81 7.55 2.20
C ALA A 2 -17.31 7.35 1.86
N HIS A 3 -17.95 8.32 1.21
CA HIS A 3 -19.37 8.24 0.87
C HIS A 3 -19.65 8.01 -0.63
N ARG A 4 -18.59 7.87 -1.45
CA ARG A 4 -18.73 7.57 -2.88
C ARG A 4 -18.20 6.19 -3.22
N PRO A 5 -18.92 5.43 -4.06
CA PRO A 5 -18.37 4.21 -4.61
C PRO A 5 -17.09 4.49 -5.38
N ALA A 6 -16.06 3.70 -5.12
CA ALA A 6 -14.78 3.81 -5.79
C ALA A 6 -14.25 2.42 -6.17
N ILE A 7 -13.53 2.33 -7.29
CA ILE A 7 -12.78 1.13 -7.66
C ILE A 7 -11.31 1.44 -7.43
N VAL A 8 -10.69 0.70 -6.52
CA VAL A 8 -9.26 0.81 -6.22
C VAL A 8 -8.56 -0.39 -6.84
N VAL A 9 -7.58 -0.12 -7.70
CA VAL A 9 -6.78 -1.16 -8.39
C VAL A 9 -5.33 -1.06 -7.91
N GLY A 10 -4.76 -2.18 -7.51
CA GLY A 10 -3.37 -2.24 -7.05
C GLY A 10 -2.87 -3.66 -6.93
N THR A 11 -1.61 -3.81 -6.52
CA THR A 11 -1.06 -5.13 -6.21
C THR A 11 -1.65 -5.66 -4.91
N VAL A 12 -1.75 -6.98 -4.79
CA VAL A 12 -2.40 -7.60 -3.62
C VAL A 12 -1.68 -7.26 -2.32
N ASP A 13 -0.35 -7.19 -2.33
CA ASP A 13 0.45 -6.85 -1.17
C ASP A 13 0.24 -5.39 -0.72
N MET A 14 0.17 -4.44 -1.66
CA MET A 14 -0.12 -3.04 -1.36
C MET A 14 -1.50 -2.85 -0.74
N LEU A 15 -2.52 -3.50 -1.30
CA LEU A 15 -3.88 -3.36 -0.80
C LEU A 15 -4.09 -4.15 0.51
N LEU A 16 -3.56 -5.36 0.59
CA LEU A 16 -3.72 -6.21 1.78
C LEU A 16 -2.96 -5.64 2.98
N SER A 17 -1.78 -5.05 2.80
CA SER A 17 -1.09 -4.34 3.88
C SER A 17 -1.93 -3.21 4.49
N LYS A 18 -2.71 -2.49 3.66
CA LYS A 18 -3.66 -1.47 4.11
C LYS A 18 -4.80 -2.08 4.93
N ALA A 19 -5.36 -3.21 4.46
CA ALA A 19 -6.38 -3.95 5.22
C ALA A 19 -5.85 -4.57 6.52
N LEU A 20 -4.54 -4.63 6.69
CA LEU A 20 -3.85 -5.07 7.91
C LEU A 20 -3.33 -3.91 8.77
N ASN A 21 -3.79 -2.68 8.52
CA ASN A 21 -3.40 -1.48 9.28
C ASN A 21 -1.89 -1.20 9.31
N ARG A 22 -1.18 -1.55 8.21
CA ARG A 22 0.28 -1.37 8.02
C ARG A 22 0.59 -1.05 6.55
N GLY A 23 -0.18 -0.11 5.96
CA GLY A 23 -0.12 0.21 4.54
C GLY A 23 1.31 0.50 4.06
N PHE A 24 1.81 -0.29 3.11
CA PHE A 24 3.11 -0.05 2.50
C PHE A 24 3.11 1.29 1.75
N GLY A 25 4.15 2.11 1.97
CA GLY A 25 4.25 3.44 1.37
C GLY A 25 3.23 4.46 1.89
N VAL A 26 2.62 4.20 3.04
CA VAL A 26 1.66 5.10 3.70
C VAL A 26 2.19 5.47 5.09
N SER A 27 2.12 6.74 5.45
CA SER A 27 2.54 7.18 6.78
C SER A 27 1.69 6.58 7.89
N ARG A 28 2.32 6.23 9.01
CA ARG A 28 1.68 5.54 10.16
C ARG A 28 0.36 6.17 10.63
N PRO A 29 0.24 7.50 10.74
CA PRO A 29 -1.02 8.13 11.14
C PRO A 29 -2.18 7.93 10.15
N LEU A 30 -1.92 7.56 8.91
CA LEU A 30 -2.94 7.30 7.88
C LEU A 30 -3.38 5.82 7.83
N TRP A 31 -2.64 4.92 8.46
CA TRP A 31 -2.95 3.49 8.47
C TRP A 31 -4.37 3.17 8.95
N PRO A 32 -4.89 3.79 10.05
CA PRO A 32 -6.24 3.51 10.50
C PRO A 32 -7.34 3.86 9.47
N ILE A 33 -7.11 4.88 8.63
CA ILE A 33 -8.06 5.27 7.59
C ILE A 33 -8.10 4.22 6.49
N ASP A 34 -6.93 3.82 5.99
CA ASP A 34 -6.83 2.77 4.97
C ASP A 34 -7.44 1.46 5.51
N PHE A 35 -7.08 1.06 6.73
CA PHE A 35 -7.64 -0.11 7.40
C PHE A 35 -9.18 -0.07 7.47
N ALA A 36 -9.73 1.06 7.90
CA ALA A 36 -11.16 1.27 8.00
C ALA A 36 -11.86 1.10 6.65
N LEU A 37 -11.37 1.77 5.61
CA LEU A 37 -12.00 1.81 4.29
C LEU A 37 -11.78 0.53 3.48
N MET A 38 -10.69 -0.21 3.72
CA MET A 38 -10.43 -1.48 3.04
C MET A 38 -11.25 -2.65 3.60
N VAL A 39 -11.85 -2.47 4.78
CA VAL A 39 -12.62 -3.53 5.46
C VAL A 39 -14.10 -3.20 5.58
N ASN A 40 -14.49 -1.94 5.74
CA ASN A 40 -15.91 -1.57 5.83
C ASN A 40 -16.45 -1.13 4.47
N GLY A 41 -17.54 -1.73 4.02
CA GLY A 41 -18.18 -1.44 2.73
C GLY A 41 -17.31 -1.84 1.53
N ALA A 42 -16.31 -2.67 1.72
CA ALA A 42 -15.37 -3.08 0.69
C ALA A 42 -15.73 -4.46 0.12
N HIS A 43 -15.68 -4.57 -1.21
CA HIS A 43 -15.75 -5.85 -1.90
C HIS A 43 -14.42 -6.10 -2.63
N TRP A 44 -13.66 -7.08 -2.14
CA TRP A 44 -12.38 -7.44 -2.71
C TRP A 44 -12.54 -8.38 -3.89
N VAL A 45 -11.81 -8.10 -4.96
CA VAL A 45 -11.69 -9.01 -6.10
C VAL A 45 -10.19 -9.31 -6.27
N ILE A 46 -9.78 -10.54 -6.00
CA ILE A 46 -8.40 -10.99 -6.23
C ILE A 46 -8.38 -11.75 -7.54
N ASP A 47 -7.74 -11.16 -8.54
CA ASP A 47 -7.41 -11.85 -9.79
C ASP A 47 -6.14 -12.67 -9.61
N GLY A 48 -6.15 -13.89 -10.16
CA GLY A 48 -5.03 -14.82 -9.99
C GLY A 48 -4.83 -15.30 -8.54
N ALA A 49 -5.91 -15.46 -7.76
CA ALA A 49 -5.85 -15.88 -6.35
C ALA A 49 -5.02 -17.16 -6.11
N ARG A 50 -4.85 -18.00 -7.13
CA ARG A 50 -4.00 -19.20 -7.10
C ARG A 50 -2.51 -18.89 -7.08
N LEU A 51 -2.11 -17.73 -7.60
CA LEU A 51 -0.72 -17.26 -7.60
C LEU A 51 -0.31 -16.61 -6.28
N CYS A 52 -1.27 -16.27 -5.43
CA CYS A 52 -1.04 -15.65 -4.13
C CYS A 52 -1.85 -16.34 -3.01
N PRO A 53 -1.63 -17.64 -2.76
CA PRO A 53 -2.40 -18.44 -1.81
C PRO A 53 -2.31 -17.90 -0.39
N GLN A 54 -1.17 -17.38 0.06
CA GLN A 54 -1.04 -16.73 1.36
C GLN A 54 -1.95 -15.50 1.48
N SER A 55 -1.91 -14.59 0.50
CA SER A 55 -2.75 -13.40 0.51
C SER A 55 -4.24 -13.76 0.48
N ALA A 56 -4.63 -14.74 -0.32
CA ALA A 56 -6.01 -15.22 -0.38
C ALA A 56 -6.45 -15.85 0.96
N THR A 57 -5.55 -16.55 1.66
CA THR A 57 -5.78 -17.12 2.99
C THR A 57 -5.95 -16.00 4.02
N THR A 58 -5.04 -15.04 4.04
CA THR A 58 -5.10 -13.88 4.93
C THR A 58 -6.39 -13.10 4.76
N LEU A 59 -6.81 -12.85 3.52
CA LEU A 59 -8.07 -12.12 3.28
C LEU A 59 -9.29 -12.89 3.74
N ARG A 60 -9.31 -14.24 3.62
CA ARG A 60 -10.39 -15.07 4.19
C ARG A 60 -10.40 -14.99 5.72
N GLN A 61 -9.24 -14.97 6.36
CA GLN A 61 -9.14 -14.80 7.81
C GLN A 61 -9.66 -13.44 8.26
N VAL A 62 -9.30 -12.37 7.53
CA VAL A 62 -9.87 -11.02 7.76
C VAL A 62 -11.39 -11.07 7.61
N ALA A 63 -11.93 -11.72 6.58
CA ALA A 63 -13.37 -11.88 6.38
C ALA A 63 -14.05 -12.63 7.55
N SER A 64 -13.41 -13.69 8.05
CA SER A 64 -13.89 -14.44 9.22
C SER A 64 -13.92 -13.56 10.46
N LEU A 65 -12.84 -12.86 10.74
CA LEU A 65 -12.69 -11.97 11.89
C LEU A 65 -13.69 -10.80 11.84
N VAL A 66 -13.94 -10.25 10.65
CA VAL A 66 -15.00 -9.25 10.43
C VAL A 66 -16.38 -9.85 10.75
N GLY A 67 -16.62 -11.10 10.36
CA GLY A 67 -17.86 -11.81 10.69
C GLY A 67 -18.03 -12.06 12.19
N GLU A 68 -16.94 -12.32 12.91
CA GLU A 68 -16.94 -12.60 14.35
C GLU A 68 -17.04 -11.34 15.22
N THR A 69 -16.31 -10.29 14.85
CA THR A 69 -16.19 -9.06 15.66
C THR A 69 -17.11 -7.93 15.20
N GLY A 70 -17.68 -8.05 14.02
CA GLY A 70 -18.53 -7.04 13.41
C GLY A 70 -17.78 -5.95 12.63
N SER A 71 -18.51 -5.28 11.76
CA SER A 71 -18.09 -4.10 10.99
C SER A 71 -19.26 -3.16 10.81
N ALA A 72 -19.02 -1.86 10.61
CA ALA A 72 -20.07 -0.88 10.38
C ALA A 72 -20.79 -1.10 9.04
N GLU A 73 -20.06 -1.59 8.03
CA GLU A 73 -20.53 -1.90 6.68
C GLU A 73 -20.16 -3.33 6.27
N PRO A 74 -20.91 -3.95 5.35
CA PRO A 74 -20.61 -5.30 4.88
C PRO A 74 -19.23 -5.41 4.24
N PHE A 75 -18.57 -6.54 4.49
CA PHE A 75 -17.34 -6.94 3.82
C PHE A 75 -17.61 -8.10 2.88
N GLY A 76 -17.08 -8.04 1.66
CA GLY A 76 -17.21 -9.09 0.68
C GLY A 76 -15.92 -9.42 -0.01
N MET A 77 -15.81 -10.64 -0.57
CA MET A 77 -14.67 -11.03 -1.39
C MET A 77 -15.05 -11.97 -2.51
N THR A 78 -14.37 -11.84 -3.64
CA THR A 78 -14.43 -12.74 -4.79
C THR A 78 -13.00 -13.10 -5.20
N LEU A 79 -12.74 -14.40 -5.32
CA LEU A 79 -11.46 -14.90 -5.79
C LEU A 79 -11.63 -15.38 -7.23
N LEU A 80 -10.91 -14.73 -8.14
CA LEU A 80 -10.90 -15.11 -9.54
C LEU A 80 -9.75 -16.09 -9.77
N SER A 81 -10.03 -17.17 -10.45
CA SER A 81 -9.04 -18.14 -10.89
C SER A 81 -9.30 -18.49 -12.33
N GLY A 82 -8.30 -18.41 -13.18
CA GLY A 82 -8.42 -18.82 -14.59
C GLY A 82 -8.92 -20.27 -14.69
N ARG A 83 -9.87 -20.53 -15.60
CA ARG A 83 -10.36 -21.86 -15.90
C ARG A 83 -9.82 -22.32 -17.24
N LEU A 84 -9.27 -23.53 -17.27
CA LEU A 84 -9.04 -24.23 -18.54
C LEU A 84 -10.40 -24.63 -19.13
N THR A 85 -10.57 -24.40 -20.42
CA THR A 85 -11.84 -24.71 -21.14
C THR A 85 -11.76 -25.98 -21.99
N ALA A 86 -10.56 -26.53 -22.18
CA ALA A 86 -10.32 -27.72 -22.99
C ALA A 86 -9.26 -28.62 -22.36
N PRO A 87 -9.25 -29.92 -22.69
CA PRO A 87 -8.20 -30.85 -22.24
C PRO A 87 -6.81 -30.41 -22.70
N ARG A 88 -5.77 -30.78 -21.94
CA ARG A 88 -4.36 -30.51 -22.26
C ARG A 88 -3.59 -31.83 -22.31
N THR A 89 -2.63 -31.90 -23.21
CA THR A 89 -1.69 -33.05 -23.29
C THR A 89 -0.33 -32.60 -22.80
N PHE A 90 0.20 -33.33 -21.83
CA PHE A 90 1.53 -33.08 -21.27
C PHE A 90 2.51 -34.14 -21.77
N GLN A 91 3.63 -33.69 -22.31
CA GLN A 91 4.70 -34.57 -22.79
C GLN A 91 6.05 -34.08 -22.28
N ARG A 92 6.87 -35.00 -21.79
CA ARG A 92 8.23 -34.66 -21.38
C ARG A 92 9.10 -34.42 -22.61
N LEU A 93 9.77 -33.26 -22.63
CA LEU A 93 10.78 -32.98 -23.64
C LEU A 93 12.11 -33.67 -23.24
N SER A 94 12.74 -34.37 -24.20
CA SER A 94 14.04 -34.99 -23.98
C SER A 94 15.14 -33.93 -24.04
N ALA A 95 15.30 -33.22 -22.92
CA ALA A 95 16.35 -32.26 -22.68
C ALA A 95 16.77 -32.31 -21.22
N ASP A 96 18.06 -32.16 -20.94
CA ASP A 96 18.57 -32.08 -19.58
C ASP A 96 18.21 -30.75 -18.92
N PRO A 97 18.02 -30.72 -17.60
CA PRO A 97 17.83 -29.46 -16.87
C PRO A 97 18.96 -28.46 -17.18
N GLY A 98 18.60 -27.26 -17.61
CA GLY A 98 19.59 -26.21 -17.97
C GLY A 98 20.21 -26.30 -19.36
N ASP A 99 19.86 -27.30 -20.15
CA ASP A 99 20.24 -27.31 -21.57
C ASP A 99 19.35 -26.36 -22.39
N TYR A 100 19.62 -25.08 -22.22
CA TYR A 100 18.89 -24.01 -22.94
C TYR A 100 19.14 -24.02 -24.45
N GLY A 101 20.22 -24.70 -24.89
CA GLY A 101 20.49 -24.95 -26.30
C GLY A 101 19.48 -25.94 -26.90
N ALA A 102 19.29 -27.06 -26.25
CA ALA A 102 18.28 -28.05 -26.63
C ALA A 102 16.86 -27.47 -26.59
N LEU A 103 16.53 -26.66 -25.57
CA LEU A 103 15.25 -25.94 -25.49
C LEU A 103 15.03 -25.02 -26.70
N ALA A 104 16.00 -24.19 -27.05
CA ALA A 104 15.93 -23.29 -28.19
C ALA A 104 15.79 -24.06 -29.51
N ALA A 105 16.58 -25.12 -29.71
CA ALA A 105 16.51 -25.97 -30.91
C ALA A 105 15.14 -26.64 -31.06
N ASN A 106 14.57 -27.16 -29.94
CA ASN A 106 13.23 -27.75 -29.95
C ASN A 106 12.14 -26.72 -30.24
N ALA A 107 12.26 -25.50 -29.73
CA ALA A 107 11.31 -24.43 -30.01
C ALA A 107 11.27 -24.12 -31.52
N VAL A 108 12.44 -23.98 -32.14
CA VAL A 108 12.51 -23.76 -33.60
C VAL A 108 12.02 -24.96 -34.40
N ALA A 109 12.47 -26.18 -34.08
CA ALA A 109 12.13 -27.38 -34.82
C ALA A 109 10.63 -27.73 -34.78
N ARG A 110 9.93 -27.36 -33.74
CA ARG A 110 8.50 -27.64 -33.53
C ARG A 110 7.60 -26.42 -33.79
N HIS A 111 8.19 -25.27 -34.08
CA HIS A 111 7.42 -24.08 -34.45
C HIS A 111 6.69 -24.28 -35.76
N ALA A 112 5.39 -24.05 -35.77
CA ALA A 112 4.56 -24.08 -36.98
C ALA A 112 4.41 -22.66 -37.53
N ARG A 113 4.72 -22.47 -38.80
CA ARG A 113 4.58 -21.16 -39.48
C ARG A 113 3.18 -20.59 -39.34
N GLY A 114 3.12 -19.27 -39.09
CA GLY A 114 1.86 -18.56 -38.90
C GLY A 114 1.24 -18.77 -37.52
N THR A 115 1.95 -19.42 -36.57
CA THR A 115 1.49 -19.64 -35.21
C THR A 115 2.42 -19.00 -34.20
N ARG A 116 2.07 -19.11 -32.92
CA ARG A 116 2.96 -18.75 -31.81
C ARG A 116 3.45 -20.01 -31.08
N THR A 117 4.72 -20.02 -30.74
CA THR A 117 5.30 -20.98 -29.78
C THR A 117 5.68 -20.22 -28.53
N LEU A 118 5.17 -20.67 -27.41
CA LEU A 118 5.46 -20.08 -26.10
C LEU A 118 6.52 -20.92 -25.37
N VAL A 119 7.59 -20.29 -24.87
CA VAL A 119 8.64 -20.94 -24.08
C VAL A 119 8.68 -20.25 -22.72
N VAL A 120 8.29 -20.95 -21.63
CA VAL A 120 8.19 -20.37 -20.29
C VAL A 120 9.23 -20.97 -19.36
N LEU A 121 10.08 -20.13 -18.82
CA LEU A 121 11.14 -20.48 -17.86
C LEU A 121 10.81 -19.92 -16.48
N ASN A 122 11.33 -20.55 -15.44
CA ASN A 122 11.06 -20.16 -14.06
C ASN A 122 11.88 -18.94 -13.63
N THR A 123 13.02 -18.69 -14.26
CA THR A 123 13.90 -17.56 -13.89
C THR A 123 14.14 -16.65 -15.10
N VAL A 124 14.40 -15.37 -14.82
CA VAL A 124 14.72 -14.38 -15.84
C VAL A 124 16.03 -14.73 -16.54
N GLU A 125 17.01 -15.20 -15.80
CA GLU A 125 18.31 -15.60 -16.31
C GLU A 125 18.19 -16.75 -17.33
N ALA A 126 17.33 -17.75 -17.04
CA ALA A 126 17.05 -18.85 -17.98
C ALA A 126 16.35 -18.35 -19.24
N ALA A 127 15.35 -17.49 -19.11
CA ALA A 127 14.64 -16.89 -20.22
C ALA A 127 15.57 -16.06 -21.12
N GLN A 128 16.43 -15.24 -20.55
CA GLN A 128 17.45 -14.48 -21.28
C GLN A 128 18.41 -15.42 -22.03
N GLN A 129 18.82 -16.53 -21.42
CA GLN A 129 19.71 -17.49 -22.06
C GLN A 129 19.07 -18.19 -23.27
N VAL A 130 17.81 -18.60 -23.18
CA VAL A 130 17.07 -19.18 -24.33
C VAL A 130 16.90 -18.12 -25.40
N TYR A 131 16.48 -16.91 -25.04
CA TYR A 131 16.32 -15.80 -25.98
C TYR A 131 17.61 -15.51 -26.77
N ARG A 132 18.76 -15.40 -26.09
CA ARG A 132 20.06 -15.15 -26.76
C ARG A 132 20.43 -16.23 -27.77
N ARG A 133 19.95 -17.48 -27.61
CA ARG A 133 20.19 -18.58 -28.54
C ARG A 133 19.22 -18.58 -29.72
N LEU A 134 18.01 -18.06 -29.53
CA LEU A 134 16.99 -17.96 -30.57
C LEU A 134 17.16 -16.72 -31.45
N ARG A 135 17.72 -15.64 -30.86
CA ARG A 135 17.92 -14.35 -31.52
C ARG A 135 18.74 -14.50 -32.80
N GLY A 136 18.25 -13.89 -33.90
CA GLY A 136 18.87 -13.96 -35.20
C GLY A 136 18.70 -15.31 -35.94
N GLY A 137 17.85 -16.20 -35.39
CA GLY A 137 17.46 -17.45 -36.02
C GLY A 137 16.41 -17.28 -37.12
N PRO A 138 15.85 -18.40 -37.60
CA PRO A 138 14.93 -18.40 -38.75
C PRO A 138 13.50 -17.95 -38.40
N VAL A 139 13.17 -17.76 -37.14
CA VAL A 139 11.86 -17.33 -36.61
C VAL A 139 12.07 -16.12 -35.72
N ASP A 140 11.20 -15.13 -35.82
CA ASP A 140 11.21 -13.98 -34.95
C ASP A 140 11.00 -14.41 -33.51
N VAL A 141 11.68 -13.73 -32.58
CA VAL A 141 11.62 -14.03 -31.15
C VAL A 141 11.38 -12.79 -30.32
N ALA A 142 10.48 -12.90 -29.36
CA ALA A 142 10.25 -11.89 -28.34
C ALA A 142 10.61 -12.41 -26.95
N LEU A 143 11.15 -11.53 -26.09
CA LEU A 143 11.43 -11.83 -24.69
C LEU A 143 10.52 -11.00 -23.77
N LEU A 144 9.88 -11.66 -22.79
CA LEU A 144 8.95 -11.02 -21.87
C LEU A 144 9.19 -11.50 -20.42
N HIS A 145 9.56 -10.58 -19.55
CA HIS A 145 9.70 -10.83 -18.10
C HIS A 145 9.51 -9.55 -17.28
N SER A 146 9.43 -9.68 -15.97
CA SER A 146 9.17 -8.56 -15.03
C SER A 146 10.33 -7.55 -14.93
N ARG A 147 11.57 -7.95 -15.28
CA ARG A 147 12.78 -7.13 -15.10
C ARG A 147 13.13 -6.28 -16.33
N PHE A 148 12.12 -5.77 -17.02
CA PHE A 148 12.21 -4.65 -17.95
C PHE A 148 11.71 -3.38 -17.28
N ARG A 149 12.22 -2.21 -17.68
CA ARG A 149 11.64 -0.92 -17.33
C ARG A 149 10.23 -0.84 -17.92
N GLY A 150 9.37 -0.01 -17.34
CA GLY A 150 7.96 0.10 -17.74
C GLY A 150 7.77 0.37 -19.22
N VAL A 151 8.61 1.26 -19.78
CA VAL A 151 8.58 1.63 -21.22
C VAL A 151 8.85 0.43 -22.11
N GLU A 152 9.97 -0.25 -21.92
CA GLU A 152 10.34 -1.39 -22.76
C GLU A 152 9.36 -2.57 -22.58
N ARG A 153 8.75 -2.71 -21.39
CA ARG A 153 7.73 -3.73 -21.15
C ARG A 153 6.48 -3.49 -21.99
N GLY A 154 6.04 -2.24 -22.09
CA GLY A 154 4.91 -1.85 -22.95
C GLY A 154 5.13 -2.21 -24.42
N ASP A 155 6.30 -1.83 -24.94
CA ASP A 155 6.68 -2.12 -26.33
C ASP A 155 6.75 -3.62 -26.62
N ARG A 156 7.25 -4.41 -25.66
CA ARG A 156 7.35 -5.87 -25.81
C ARG A 156 6.00 -6.55 -25.74
N LEU A 157 5.09 -6.09 -24.88
CA LEU A 157 3.71 -6.58 -24.86
C LEU A 157 3.00 -6.28 -26.20
N ALA A 158 3.24 -5.13 -26.80
CA ALA A 158 2.73 -4.80 -28.11
C ALA A 158 3.33 -5.70 -29.21
N ALA A 159 4.62 -6.01 -29.12
CA ALA A 159 5.32 -6.86 -30.11
C ALA A 159 4.84 -8.31 -30.15
N ILE A 160 4.35 -8.87 -29.03
CA ILE A 160 3.85 -10.27 -28.98
C ILE A 160 2.49 -10.48 -29.66
N THR A 161 1.87 -9.44 -30.19
CA THR A 161 0.61 -9.56 -30.95
C THR A 161 0.82 -10.16 -32.36
N GLY A 162 2.07 -10.21 -32.85
CA GLY A 162 2.44 -10.82 -34.14
C GLY A 162 2.10 -12.32 -34.22
N GLN A 163 1.83 -12.80 -35.39
CA GLN A 163 1.76 -14.22 -35.73
C GLN A 163 3.10 -14.65 -36.32
N ASP A 164 3.46 -15.93 -36.19
CA ASP A 164 4.75 -16.47 -36.63
C ASP A 164 5.91 -16.04 -35.76
N LEU A 165 5.76 -16.31 -34.43
CA LEU A 165 6.62 -15.77 -33.39
C LEU A 165 6.92 -16.82 -32.31
N ILE A 166 8.15 -16.89 -31.84
CA ILE A 166 8.51 -17.57 -30.60
C ILE A 166 8.54 -16.55 -29.44
N VAL A 167 7.71 -16.72 -28.45
CA VAL A 167 7.68 -15.88 -27.25
C VAL A 167 8.40 -16.60 -26.12
N VAL A 168 9.53 -16.06 -25.67
CA VAL A 168 10.25 -16.54 -24.48
C VAL A 168 9.82 -15.69 -23.29
N ALA A 169 9.31 -16.32 -22.24
CA ALA A 169 8.75 -15.59 -21.11
C ALA A 169 9.05 -16.26 -19.78
N THR A 170 8.75 -15.53 -18.71
CA THR A 170 8.68 -16.03 -17.33
C THR A 170 7.22 -16.02 -16.84
N GLN A 171 7.00 -15.99 -15.54
CA GLN A 171 5.67 -15.98 -14.89
C GLN A 171 4.74 -14.82 -15.35
N VAL A 172 5.25 -13.82 -16.02
CA VAL A 172 4.44 -12.68 -16.51
C VAL A 172 3.31 -13.09 -17.44
N VAL A 173 3.39 -14.28 -18.06
CA VAL A 173 2.32 -14.84 -18.90
C VAL A 173 1.23 -15.52 -18.08
N GLU A 174 1.44 -15.79 -16.82
CA GLU A 174 0.46 -16.40 -15.92
C GLU A 174 -0.63 -15.39 -15.50
N ALA A 175 -0.30 -14.07 -15.53
CA ALA A 175 -1.23 -12.98 -15.25
C ALA A 175 -0.90 -11.76 -16.10
N GLY A 176 -1.91 -11.13 -16.70
CA GLY A 176 -1.77 -9.83 -17.38
C GLY A 176 -1.27 -9.85 -18.84
N ALA A 177 -0.86 -10.98 -19.39
CA ALA A 177 -0.45 -11.08 -20.80
C ALA A 177 -1.63 -11.34 -21.76
N GLY A 178 -2.84 -11.52 -21.26
CA GLY A 178 -3.98 -11.98 -22.05
C GLY A 178 -3.81 -13.39 -22.58
N ASP A 179 -4.71 -13.83 -23.47
CA ASP A 179 -4.59 -15.13 -24.14
C ASP A 179 -3.61 -15.02 -25.31
N LEU A 180 -2.45 -15.64 -25.16
CA LEU A 180 -1.42 -15.68 -26.24
C LEU A 180 -1.79 -16.63 -27.38
N ASN A 181 -2.76 -17.51 -27.20
CA ASN A 181 -3.26 -18.47 -28.18
C ASN A 181 -2.10 -19.15 -28.94
N ALA A 182 -1.20 -19.77 -28.22
CA ALA A 182 -0.03 -20.45 -28.75
C ALA A 182 -0.40 -21.87 -29.28
N ALA A 183 0.18 -22.28 -30.39
CA ALA A 183 0.05 -23.64 -30.86
C ALA A 183 0.79 -24.66 -29.99
N LEU A 184 1.90 -24.23 -29.40
CA LEU A 184 2.79 -25.04 -28.60
C LEU A 184 3.27 -24.24 -27.37
N LEU A 185 3.25 -24.91 -26.22
CA LEU A 185 3.94 -24.44 -24.98
C LEU A 185 5.12 -25.37 -24.69
N ILE A 186 6.30 -24.81 -24.49
CA ILE A 186 7.46 -25.49 -23.89
C ILE A 186 7.69 -24.80 -22.54
N THR A 187 7.69 -25.54 -21.44
CA THR A 187 7.83 -24.94 -20.11
C THR A 187 8.72 -25.74 -19.18
N GLU A 188 9.45 -25.04 -18.31
CA GLU A 188 9.95 -25.69 -17.09
C GLU A 188 8.79 -26.07 -16.20
N ALA A 189 8.92 -27.21 -15.48
CA ALA A 189 7.95 -27.57 -14.46
C ALA A 189 7.94 -26.51 -13.36
N ALA A 190 6.74 -26.16 -12.92
CA ALA A 190 6.44 -25.17 -11.90
C ALA A 190 5.31 -25.72 -11.00
N PRO A 191 5.01 -25.12 -9.86
CA PRO A 191 3.85 -25.52 -9.07
C PRO A 191 2.57 -25.60 -9.90
N TRP A 192 1.66 -26.52 -9.55
CA TRP A 192 0.43 -26.75 -10.33
C TRP A 192 -0.35 -25.47 -10.64
N PRO A 193 -0.54 -24.49 -9.71
CA PRO A 193 -1.23 -23.25 -10.02
C PRO A 193 -0.61 -22.49 -11.21
N SER A 194 0.71 -22.34 -11.22
CA SER A 194 1.46 -21.71 -12.32
C SER A 194 1.36 -22.53 -13.62
N LEU A 195 1.54 -23.84 -13.53
CA LEU A 195 1.51 -24.72 -14.69
C LEU A 195 0.13 -24.71 -15.39
N VAL A 196 -0.96 -24.70 -14.62
CA VAL A 196 -2.33 -24.60 -15.14
C VAL A 196 -2.53 -23.29 -15.89
N LEU A 197 -2.05 -22.17 -15.38
CA LEU A 197 -2.14 -20.87 -16.03
C LEU A 197 -1.29 -20.81 -17.30
N ARG A 198 -0.07 -21.37 -17.29
CA ARG A 198 0.76 -21.50 -18.52
C ARG A 198 0.07 -22.38 -19.56
N ALA A 199 -0.48 -23.50 -19.16
CA ALA A 199 -1.19 -24.43 -20.04
C ALA A 199 -2.49 -23.85 -20.61
N ALA A 200 -3.03 -22.77 -20.04
CA ALA A 200 -4.17 -22.08 -20.62
C ALA A 200 -3.89 -21.50 -22.01
N HIS A 201 -2.63 -21.16 -22.29
CA HIS A 201 -2.22 -20.54 -23.55
C HIS A 201 -2.04 -21.51 -24.72
N ALA A 202 -1.96 -22.83 -24.49
CA ALA A 202 -1.71 -23.80 -25.57
C ALA A 202 -2.39 -25.16 -25.30
N GLY A 203 -2.78 -25.85 -26.40
CA GLY A 203 -3.37 -27.19 -26.29
C GLY A 203 -2.34 -28.27 -25.96
N THR A 204 -1.12 -28.16 -26.52
CA THR A 204 0.01 -29.10 -26.29
C THR A 204 1.06 -28.45 -25.41
N VAL A 205 1.44 -29.16 -24.35
CA VAL A 205 2.43 -28.72 -23.38
C VAL A 205 3.61 -29.69 -23.35
N LEU A 206 4.78 -29.21 -23.73
CA LEU A 206 6.05 -29.91 -23.55
C LEU A 206 6.72 -29.37 -22.28
N TRP A 207 7.14 -30.27 -21.41
CA TRP A 207 7.73 -29.84 -20.15
C TRP A 207 9.13 -30.41 -19.90
N VAL A 208 9.95 -29.67 -19.17
CA VAL A 208 11.28 -30.11 -18.72
C VAL A 208 11.40 -29.88 -17.21
N PRO A 209 12.21 -30.69 -16.47
CA PRO A 209 12.55 -30.36 -15.11
C PRO A 209 13.39 -29.09 -15.05
N PRO A 210 13.19 -28.19 -14.07
CA PRO A 210 14.04 -27.02 -13.91
C PRO A 210 15.40 -27.38 -13.29
N VAL A 211 16.40 -26.52 -13.42
CA VAL A 211 17.73 -26.68 -12.78
C VAL A 211 17.63 -26.64 -11.27
N GLY A 212 16.73 -25.82 -10.77
CA GLY A 212 16.47 -25.64 -9.34
C GLY A 212 15.05 -25.16 -9.09
N PRO A 213 14.62 -25.09 -7.84
CA PRO A 213 13.24 -24.77 -7.52
C PRO A 213 12.89 -23.28 -7.68
N ALA A 214 13.88 -22.38 -7.68
CA ALA A 214 13.63 -20.93 -7.70
C ALA A 214 12.74 -20.49 -8.88
N PRO A 215 11.79 -19.58 -8.65
CA PRO A 215 11.51 -18.86 -7.39
C PRO A 215 10.56 -19.60 -6.43
N TYR A 216 10.23 -20.86 -6.71
CA TYR A 216 9.24 -21.65 -5.98
C TYR A 216 9.88 -22.48 -4.85
N ARG A 217 9.03 -23.09 -4.02
CA ARG A 217 9.47 -24.07 -3.03
C ARG A 217 9.81 -25.39 -3.75
N ARG A 218 10.85 -26.08 -3.26
CA ARG A 218 11.31 -27.34 -3.85
C ARG A 218 10.22 -28.41 -3.83
N GLU A 219 9.54 -28.56 -2.70
CA GLU A 219 8.48 -29.54 -2.50
C GLU A 219 7.33 -29.41 -3.51
N ASP A 220 6.94 -28.18 -3.85
CA ASP A 220 5.84 -27.93 -4.79
C ASP A 220 6.25 -28.28 -6.23
N VAL A 221 7.48 -27.95 -6.61
CA VAL A 221 8.02 -28.30 -7.93
C VAL A 221 8.22 -29.81 -8.07
N ASP A 222 8.80 -30.47 -7.06
CA ASP A 222 9.04 -31.91 -7.07
C ASP A 222 7.73 -32.71 -7.11
N ALA A 223 6.69 -32.26 -6.39
CA ALA A 223 5.34 -32.83 -6.46
C ALA A 223 4.77 -32.73 -7.88
N THR A 224 4.87 -31.56 -8.51
CA THR A 224 4.39 -31.34 -9.89
C THR A 224 5.16 -32.20 -10.89
N VAL A 225 6.48 -32.30 -10.79
CA VAL A 225 7.31 -33.15 -11.66
C VAL A 225 6.89 -34.62 -11.54
N SER A 226 6.62 -35.08 -10.32
CA SER A 226 6.17 -36.47 -10.05
C SER A 226 4.79 -36.74 -10.69
N ASP A 227 3.88 -35.78 -10.61
CA ASP A 227 2.55 -35.89 -11.20
C ASP A 227 2.59 -35.80 -12.74
N LEU A 228 3.39 -34.91 -13.31
CA LEU A 228 3.60 -34.80 -14.74
C LEU A 228 4.15 -36.09 -15.35
N ALA A 229 5.04 -36.77 -14.65
CA ALA A 229 5.56 -38.11 -15.09
C ALA A 229 4.46 -39.16 -15.15
N ARG A 230 3.43 -39.09 -14.27
CA ARG A 230 2.27 -40.00 -14.31
C ARG A 230 1.28 -39.66 -15.40
N LEU A 231 1.23 -38.38 -15.85
CA LEU A 231 0.32 -37.88 -16.88
C LEU A 231 0.93 -37.93 -18.27
N GLU A 232 2.13 -38.48 -18.44
CA GLU A 232 2.85 -38.51 -19.71
C GLU A 232 1.99 -39.07 -20.84
N GLY A 233 1.78 -38.25 -21.89
CA GLY A 233 1.00 -38.61 -23.06
C GLY A 233 -0.52 -38.70 -22.85
N MET A 234 -1.01 -38.45 -21.65
CA MET A 234 -2.45 -38.49 -21.33
C MET A 234 -3.09 -37.13 -21.62
N GLY A 235 -4.31 -37.17 -22.17
CA GLY A 235 -5.18 -35.99 -22.24
C GLY A 235 -5.78 -35.74 -20.84
N VAL A 236 -5.45 -34.63 -20.21
CA VAL A 236 -5.96 -34.27 -18.88
C VAL A 236 -7.08 -33.28 -19.04
N SER A 237 -8.25 -33.56 -18.48
CA SER A 237 -9.41 -32.67 -18.54
C SER A 237 -9.18 -31.39 -17.74
N ALA A 238 -9.93 -30.35 -18.08
CA ALA A 238 -9.91 -29.10 -17.31
C ALA A 238 -10.33 -29.31 -15.84
N GLU A 239 -11.26 -30.25 -15.60
CA GLU A 239 -11.74 -30.58 -14.25
C GLU A 239 -10.68 -31.33 -13.43
N GLU A 240 -9.97 -32.27 -14.04
CA GLU A 240 -8.87 -32.99 -13.39
C GLU A 240 -7.72 -32.04 -13.02
N LEU A 241 -7.38 -31.09 -13.92
CA LEU A 241 -6.37 -30.07 -13.64
C LEU A 241 -6.83 -29.13 -12.52
N ALA A 242 -8.09 -28.74 -12.53
CA ALA A 242 -8.67 -27.94 -11.44
C ALA A 242 -8.79 -28.73 -10.14
N GLY A 243 -9.05 -30.06 -10.22
CA GLY A 243 -9.13 -30.95 -9.05
C GLY A 243 -7.76 -31.24 -8.42
N ARG A 244 -6.70 -31.33 -9.21
CA ARG A 244 -5.32 -31.47 -8.72
C ARG A 244 -4.84 -30.20 -8.01
N ASP A 245 -5.28 -29.06 -8.49
CA ASP A 245 -5.12 -27.79 -7.82
C ASP A 245 -6.00 -27.68 -6.56
N ALA A 246 -7.17 -28.32 -6.53
CA ALA A 246 -8.08 -28.40 -5.37
C ALA A 246 -7.65 -29.43 -4.32
N GLY A 247 -6.75 -30.36 -4.60
CA GLY A 247 -6.02 -31.15 -3.61
C GLY A 247 -5.17 -30.27 -2.69
N LEU A 248 -4.99 -29.00 -3.06
CA LEU A 248 -4.48 -27.91 -2.26
C LEU A 248 -5.60 -27.12 -1.53
N GLY A 249 -6.76 -27.72 -1.25
CA GLY A 249 -7.85 -27.13 -0.47
C GLY A 249 -9.07 -26.75 -1.33
N GLY A 250 -10.07 -27.65 -1.32
CA GLY A 250 -11.32 -27.47 -2.05
C GLY A 250 -12.00 -26.13 -1.78
N PHE A 251 -12.34 -25.44 -2.87
CA PHE A 251 -13.14 -24.20 -2.89
C PHE A 251 -14.65 -24.47 -2.63
N GLY A 252 -14.97 -25.40 -1.75
CA GLY A 252 -16.34 -25.79 -1.45
C GLY A 252 -16.63 -25.77 0.04
N GLY A 253 -17.24 -24.70 0.51
CA GLY A 253 -17.89 -24.66 1.82
C GLY A 253 -17.13 -23.92 2.91
N LEU A 254 -17.84 -23.07 3.63
CA LEU A 254 -17.42 -22.32 4.82
C LEU A 254 -17.03 -23.20 6.04
N GLY A 255 -16.57 -24.43 5.83
CA GLY A 255 -16.47 -25.44 6.90
C GLY A 255 -15.20 -26.24 7.05
N ALA A 256 -14.11 -25.92 6.32
CA ALA A 256 -12.85 -26.70 6.49
C ALA A 256 -11.64 -25.78 6.61
N PHE A 257 -11.34 -25.36 7.81
CA PHE A 257 -10.01 -24.89 8.20
C PHE A 257 -9.03 -26.08 8.16
N GLY A 258 -8.36 -26.30 7.05
CA GLY A 258 -7.32 -27.31 6.97
C GLY A 258 -7.07 -27.83 5.57
N ALA A 259 -5.89 -27.53 5.08
CA ALA A 259 -5.21 -28.08 3.92
C ALA A 259 -5.17 -27.19 2.68
N PHE A 260 -4.54 -26.07 2.77
CA PHE A 260 -3.74 -25.55 1.64
C PHE A 260 -2.38 -26.28 1.69
N GLY A 261 -1.90 -26.72 0.52
CA GLY A 261 -0.74 -27.59 0.31
C GLY A 261 0.33 -27.47 1.39
N GLY A 262 0.94 -28.56 1.78
CA GLY A 262 1.79 -28.88 2.95
C GLY A 262 2.75 -27.84 3.55
N GLY A 263 2.66 -26.56 3.22
CA GLY A 263 3.32 -25.44 3.88
C GLY A 263 2.37 -24.78 4.88
N SER A 264 2.82 -24.51 6.10
CA SER A 264 2.04 -23.78 7.09
C SER A 264 1.92 -22.32 6.61
N HIS A 265 0.75 -21.95 6.09
CA HIS A 265 0.41 -20.53 5.87
C HIS A 265 0.38 -19.79 7.20
N ALA A 266 0.89 -18.57 7.21
CA ALA A 266 0.74 -17.71 8.37
C ALA A 266 -0.75 -17.44 8.62
N VAL A 267 -1.18 -17.58 9.86
CA VAL A 267 -2.56 -17.42 10.30
C VAL A 267 -2.64 -16.18 11.18
N ILE A 268 -3.51 -15.24 10.82
CA ILE A 268 -3.79 -14.07 11.65
C ILE A 268 -4.74 -14.49 12.77
N SER A 269 -4.25 -14.45 14.00
CA SER A 269 -5.07 -14.65 15.20
C SER A 269 -5.85 -13.38 15.58
N PRO A 270 -6.96 -13.50 16.34
CA PRO A 270 -7.65 -12.34 16.90
C PRO A 270 -6.72 -11.42 17.72
N GLY A 271 -5.76 -11.99 18.44
CA GLY A 271 -4.76 -11.23 19.19
C GLY A 271 -3.85 -10.40 18.30
N GLU A 272 -3.46 -10.91 17.13
CA GLU A 272 -2.66 -10.15 16.16
C GLU A 272 -3.46 -9.03 15.52
N VAL A 273 -4.77 -9.22 15.26
CA VAL A 273 -5.63 -8.12 14.79
C VAL A 273 -5.71 -6.99 15.81
N LEU A 274 -5.80 -7.31 17.09
CA LEU A 274 -5.76 -6.30 18.15
C LEU A 274 -4.40 -5.56 18.22
N ARG A 275 -3.29 -6.29 18.02
CA ARG A 275 -1.95 -5.68 17.91
C ARG A 275 -1.83 -4.83 16.64
N LEU A 276 -2.36 -5.28 15.51
CA LEU A 276 -2.42 -4.49 14.27
C LEU A 276 -3.32 -3.25 14.42
N PHE A 277 -4.40 -3.35 15.21
CA PHE A 277 -5.28 -2.22 15.50
C PHE A 277 -4.55 -1.12 16.28
N ASP A 278 -3.64 -1.47 17.20
CA ASP A 278 -2.86 -0.49 17.94
C ASP A 278 -1.74 0.10 17.07
N THR A 279 -1.88 1.36 16.70
CA THR A 279 -0.87 2.13 15.95
C THR A 279 -0.15 3.14 16.82
N SER A 280 -0.32 3.10 18.14
CA SER A 280 0.34 4.00 19.08
C SER A 280 1.86 3.91 18.98
N THR A 281 2.56 5.05 18.99
CA THR A 281 4.01 5.12 18.74
C THR A 281 4.88 4.69 19.92
N TYR A 282 4.29 4.49 21.10
CA TYR A 282 5.02 4.23 22.35
C TYR A 282 5.48 2.78 22.55
N LEU A 283 5.19 1.92 21.63
CA LEU A 283 5.49 0.51 21.81
C LEU A 283 6.69 0.13 20.96
N THR A 284 7.73 -0.21 21.71
CA THR A 284 8.82 -1.13 21.37
C THR A 284 8.95 -1.51 19.89
N ASP A 285 10.15 -1.71 19.40
CA ASP A 285 10.56 -2.18 18.07
C ASP A 285 9.87 -3.45 17.54
N ASP A 286 8.84 -3.95 18.22
CA ASP A 286 8.04 -5.14 17.90
C ASP A 286 6.85 -4.83 16.98
N ASP A 287 7.07 -4.17 15.86
CA ASP A 287 6.02 -4.09 14.84
C ASP A 287 5.86 -5.43 14.13
N ILE A 288 4.60 -5.78 13.77
CA ILE A 288 4.32 -7.07 13.14
C ILE A 288 4.89 -7.06 11.73
N ASP A 289 5.77 -8.02 11.43
CA ASP A 289 6.22 -8.27 10.07
C ASP A 289 5.06 -8.84 9.23
N LEU A 290 4.53 -8.02 8.33
CA LEU A 290 3.46 -8.42 7.43
C LEU A 290 3.89 -9.35 6.30
N ALA A 291 5.18 -9.49 6.02
CA ALA A 291 5.66 -10.29 4.89
C ALA A 291 5.09 -11.71 4.94
N ALA A 292 5.01 -12.31 6.13
CA ALA A 292 4.46 -13.65 6.34
C ALA A 292 2.97 -13.78 5.98
N TYR A 293 2.20 -12.70 6.05
CA TYR A 293 0.75 -12.69 5.80
C TYR A 293 0.39 -12.24 4.39
N VAL A 294 1.30 -11.54 3.70
CA VAL A 294 1.02 -10.87 2.44
C VAL A 294 1.69 -11.56 1.26
N ARG A 295 2.81 -12.27 1.48
CA ARG A 295 3.62 -12.84 0.42
C ARG A 295 3.91 -14.32 0.66
N ASP A 296 3.94 -15.06 -0.46
CA ASP A 296 4.38 -16.46 -0.47
C ASP A 296 5.91 -16.61 -0.58
N ALA A 297 6.59 -15.54 -0.98
CA ALA A 297 8.05 -15.48 -1.11
C ALA A 297 8.61 -14.28 -0.35
N GLY A 298 9.68 -14.51 0.42
CA GLY A 298 10.36 -13.49 1.21
C GLY A 298 11.26 -12.54 0.41
N ASP A 299 11.08 -12.42 -0.90
CA ASP A 299 11.92 -11.54 -1.72
C ASP A 299 11.33 -10.12 -1.74
N LEU A 300 12.12 -9.17 -1.24
CA LEU A 300 11.76 -7.77 -1.23
C LEU A 300 12.03 -7.16 -2.60
N ASP A 301 11.03 -6.56 -3.23
CA ASP A 301 11.21 -5.80 -4.46
C ASP A 301 11.78 -4.42 -4.16
N LEU A 302 12.86 -4.08 -4.88
CA LEU A 302 13.53 -2.78 -4.90
C LEU A 302 13.39 -2.16 -6.29
N GLU A 303 13.53 -0.84 -6.38
CA GLU A 303 13.62 -0.15 -7.65
C GLU A 303 15.08 0.15 -7.97
N VAL A 304 15.53 -0.14 -9.20
CA VAL A 304 16.85 0.25 -9.71
C VAL A 304 16.66 1.25 -10.84
N ALA A 305 17.36 2.38 -10.72
CA ALA A 305 17.41 3.42 -11.73
C ALA A 305 18.85 3.61 -12.24
N TRP A 306 18.98 4.05 -13.48
CA TRP A 306 20.26 4.41 -14.10
C TRP A 306 20.23 5.89 -14.45
N ALA A 307 21.23 6.62 -13.96
CA ALA A 307 21.43 8.02 -14.28
C ALA A 307 22.90 8.28 -14.60
N THR A 308 23.16 9.35 -15.34
CA THR A 308 24.52 9.77 -15.66
C THR A 308 24.96 10.86 -14.69
N TRP A 309 26.11 10.68 -14.08
CA TRP A 309 26.81 11.72 -13.30
C TRP A 309 28.31 11.58 -13.44
N THR A 310 29.03 12.67 -13.21
CA THR A 310 30.50 12.64 -13.12
C THR A 310 30.88 12.19 -11.71
N PRO A 311 31.52 11.02 -11.54
CA PRO A 311 31.92 10.54 -10.22
C PRO A 311 32.82 11.52 -9.49
N GLY A 312 32.50 11.86 -8.25
CA GLY A 312 33.38 12.57 -7.33
C GLY A 312 34.52 11.68 -6.83
N VAL A 313 35.29 12.16 -5.83
CA VAL A 313 36.41 11.41 -5.26
C VAL A 313 35.98 10.04 -4.71
N ASP A 314 34.78 9.95 -4.15
CA ASP A 314 34.22 8.71 -3.59
C ASP A 314 33.33 7.95 -4.59
N GLY A 315 33.20 8.42 -5.84
CA GLY A 315 32.34 7.83 -6.86
C GLY A 315 30.84 8.13 -6.67
N ALA A 316 30.46 8.79 -5.59
CA ALA A 316 29.09 9.08 -5.26
C ALA A 316 28.39 10.03 -6.26
N PRO A 317 27.08 9.86 -6.48
CA PRO A 317 26.29 10.87 -7.17
C PRO A 317 26.32 12.18 -6.39
N ASP A 318 26.32 13.30 -7.11
CA ASP A 318 26.08 14.60 -6.50
C ASP A 318 24.61 14.76 -6.06
N ARG A 319 24.31 15.82 -5.29
CA ARG A 319 22.94 16.10 -4.84
C ARG A 319 22.02 16.54 -5.99
N GLU A 320 22.58 16.97 -7.10
CA GLU A 320 21.86 17.51 -8.26
C GLU A 320 21.57 16.44 -9.30
N VAL A 321 22.02 15.16 -9.07
CA VAL A 321 21.73 14.07 -9.99
C VAL A 321 20.23 13.96 -10.22
N ARG A 322 19.82 14.03 -11.48
CA ARG A 322 18.40 13.94 -11.86
C ARG A 322 17.98 12.49 -12.00
N LEU A 323 16.93 12.13 -11.28
CA LEU A 323 16.39 10.77 -11.28
C LEU A 323 15.48 10.54 -12.49
N PRO A 324 15.54 9.34 -13.09
CA PRO A 324 14.59 8.94 -14.11
C PRO A 324 13.16 8.87 -13.57
N ALA A 325 12.19 9.21 -14.42
CA ALA A 325 10.79 9.00 -14.16
C ALA A 325 10.50 7.51 -13.89
N ALA A 326 9.37 7.22 -13.21
CA ALA A 326 9.08 5.87 -12.68
C ALA A 326 9.05 4.78 -13.76
N GLU A 327 8.58 5.10 -14.97
CA GLU A 327 8.53 4.18 -16.10
C GLU A 327 9.91 3.75 -16.65
N TYR A 328 10.98 4.48 -16.28
CA TYR A 328 12.37 4.16 -16.63
C TYR A 328 13.14 3.47 -15.49
N ARG A 329 12.45 3.05 -14.45
CA ARG A 329 13.02 2.27 -13.35
C ARG A 329 12.70 0.79 -13.52
N CYS A 330 13.55 -0.05 -12.96
CA CYS A 330 13.41 -1.50 -13.04
C CYS A 330 13.16 -2.07 -11.64
N ARG A 331 12.10 -2.83 -11.45
CA ARG A 331 11.86 -3.57 -10.21
C ARG A 331 12.66 -4.86 -10.20
N VAL A 332 13.37 -5.10 -9.12
CA VAL A 332 14.21 -6.28 -8.94
C VAL A 332 14.09 -6.78 -7.51
N GLY A 333 14.11 -8.10 -7.29
CA GLY A 333 14.17 -8.65 -5.95
C GLY A 333 15.51 -8.34 -5.26
N LEU A 334 15.51 -8.32 -3.93
CA LEU A 334 16.67 -8.01 -3.09
C LEU A 334 17.92 -8.81 -3.50
N GLY A 335 17.78 -10.12 -3.72
CA GLY A 335 18.90 -10.96 -4.11
C GLY A 335 19.53 -10.57 -5.45
N ALA A 336 18.72 -10.07 -6.40
CA ALA A 336 19.21 -9.56 -7.69
C ALA A 336 19.90 -8.20 -7.55
N ALA A 337 19.38 -7.31 -6.69
CA ALA A 337 20.00 -6.02 -6.39
C ALA A 337 21.35 -6.20 -5.67
N LEU A 338 21.44 -7.14 -4.74
CA LEU A 338 22.71 -7.45 -4.07
C LEU A 338 23.75 -8.02 -5.05
N ARG A 339 23.35 -8.91 -5.97
CA ARG A 339 24.27 -9.36 -7.05
C ARG A 339 24.73 -8.20 -7.93
N LEU A 340 23.87 -7.21 -8.20
CA LEU A 340 24.29 -6.01 -8.92
C LEU A 340 25.33 -5.22 -8.13
N ALA A 341 25.15 -5.07 -6.81
CA ALA A 341 26.08 -4.38 -5.93
C ALA A 341 27.41 -5.12 -5.76
N ASP A 342 27.46 -6.43 -6.02
CA ASP A 342 28.70 -7.21 -6.09
C ASP A 342 29.55 -6.90 -7.33
N GLU A 343 28.90 -6.52 -8.41
CA GLU A 343 29.53 -6.27 -9.71
C GLU A 343 29.79 -4.78 -9.97
N ARG A 344 29.08 -3.87 -9.28
CA ARG A 344 29.08 -2.43 -9.54
C ARG A 344 28.87 -1.59 -8.31
N ALA A 345 29.21 -0.30 -8.41
CA ALA A 345 28.84 0.68 -7.41
C ALA A 345 27.32 0.97 -7.50
N VAL A 346 26.60 0.63 -6.43
CA VAL A 346 25.18 0.87 -6.28
C VAL A 346 24.98 1.83 -5.11
N TRP A 347 24.12 2.81 -5.27
CA TRP A 347 23.89 3.88 -4.31
C TRP A 347 22.45 3.89 -3.84
N ARG A 348 22.22 4.15 -2.56
CA ARG A 348 20.91 4.45 -1.98
C ARG A 348 20.90 5.87 -1.42
N PHE A 349 19.77 6.52 -1.44
CA PHE A 349 19.64 7.84 -0.84
C PHE A 349 19.40 7.72 0.67
N ASP A 350 20.29 8.26 1.48
CA ASP A 350 20.11 8.38 2.92
C ASP A 350 19.36 9.69 3.21
N GLN A 351 18.09 9.57 3.60
CA GLN A 351 17.20 10.69 3.83
C GLN A 351 17.63 11.54 5.03
N VAL A 352 18.19 10.91 6.07
CA VAL A 352 18.65 11.61 7.28
C VAL A 352 19.90 12.45 6.98
N ALA A 353 20.85 11.87 6.25
CA ALA A 353 22.06 12.57 5.86
C ALA A 353 21.85 13.49 4.63
N GLY A 354 20.73 13.36 3.90
CA GLY A 354 20.48 14.05 2.64
C GLY A 354 21.53 13.76 1.59
N ALA A 355 22.07 12.54 1.55
CA ALA A 355 23.23 12.18 0.70
C ALA A 355 23.11 10.74 0.20
N TRP A 356 23.73 10.47 -0.94
CA TRP A 356 23.87 9.13 -1.47
C TRP A 356 24.90 8.32 -0.67
N ARG A 357 24.54 7.09 -0.31
CA ARG A 357 25.39 6.13 0.40
C ARG A 357 25.60 4.89 -0.44
N PRO A 358 26.81 4.31 -0.46
CA PRO A 358 27.04 3.07 -1.19
C PRO A 358 26.28 1.92 -0.52
N VAL A 359 25.69 1.07 -1.34
CA VAL A 359 25.13 -0.21 -0.90
C VAL A 359 26.29 -1.18 -0.68
N THR A 360 26.54 -1.58 0.56
CA THR A 360 27.59 -2.51 0.93
C THR A 360 27.05 -3.91 1.18
N ARG A 361 27.91 -4.93 1.05
CA ARG A 361 27.60 -6.36 1.27
C ARG A 361 27.22 -6.74 2.71
N VAL A 362 27.24 -5.81 3.64
CA VAL A 362 26.79 -6.12 5.01
C VAL A 362 25.30 -6.50 4.97
N PRO A 363 24.92 -7.63 5.60
CA PRO A 363 23.62 -8.25 5.32
C PRO A 363 22.49 -7.23 5.38
N SER A 364 21.63 -7.29 4.39
CA SER A 364 20.27 -6.76 4.24
C SER A 364 19.70 -5.76 5.30
N ALA A 365 20.45 -5.48 6.35
CA ALA A 365 20.11 -4.54 7.42
C ALA A 365 19.99 -3.14 6.84
N GLY A 366 18.77 -2.78 6.46
CA GLY A 366 18.39 -1.45 6.08
C GLY A 366 17.85 -1.23 4.67
N LEU A 367 17.88 -2.19 3.75
CA LEU A 367 17.14 -2.05 2.49
C LEU A 367 15.66 -2.37 2.73
N ARG A 368 14.79 -1.46 2.26
CA ARG A 368 13.34 -1.56 2.45
C ARG A 368 12.62 -1.87 1.14
N PRO A 369 11.47 -2.56 1.16
CA PRO A 369 10.65 -2.73 -0.03
C PRO A 369 10.35 -1.39 -0.69
N GLY A 370 10.50 -1.32 -2.02
CA GLY A 370 10.26 -0.10 -2.78
C GLY A 370 11.39 0.94 -2.72
N GLU A 371 12.49 0.69 -1.99
CA GLU A 371 13.64 1.59 -1.94
C GLU A 371 14.29 1.75 -3.33
N LEU A 372 14.63 2.99 -3.67
CA LEU A 372 15.28 3.32 -4.94
C LEU A 372 16.79 3.21 -4.83
N LEU A 373 17.37 2.38 -5.67
CA LEU A 373 18.80 2.22 -5.87
C LEU A 373 19.24 2.89 -7.15
N LEU A 374 20.38 3.57 -7.12
CA LEU A 374 20.92 4.30 -8.26
C LEU A 374 22.27 3.68 -8.71
N VAL A 375 22.40 3.53 -10.02
CA VAL A 375 23.61 3.03 -10.69
C VAL A 375 24.04 4.04 -11.76
N ASN A 376 25.33 4.24 -11.95
CA ASN A 376 25.79 5.05 -13.06
C ASN A 376 25.48 4.34 -14.39
N ALA A 377 24.85 5.04 -15.31
CA ALA A 377 24.46 4.48 -16.60
C ALA A 377 25.67 3.94 -17.41
N ALA A 378 26.85 4.50 -17.20
CA ALA A 378 28.10 4.02 -17.82
C ALA A 378 28.55 2.65 -17.29
N ASP A 379 28.12 2.27 -16.08
CA ASP A 379 28.57 1.03 -15.44
C ASP A 379 27.81 -0.22 -15.91
N GLY A 380 26.70 -0.06 -16.67
CA GLY A 380 25.89 -1.18 -17.17
C GLY A 380 24.92 -1.76 -16.13
N GLY A 381 24.64 -3.05 -16.23
CA GLY A 381 23.67 -3.74 -15.35
C GLY A 381 22.26 -3.83 -15.92
N TYR A 382 22.04 -3.27 -17.10
CA TYR A 382 20.78 -3.31 -17.85
C TYR A 382 21.05 -3.28 -19.35
N ASP A 383 20.24 -3.99 -20.10
CA ASP A 383 20.27 -3.99 -21.56
C ASP A 383 18.81 -3.86 -22.05
N PRO A 384 18.50 -2.88 -22.93
CA PRO A 384 17.13 -2.68 -23.42
C PRO A 384 16.53 -3.89 -24.13
N GLU A 385 17.38 -4.77 -24.66
CA GLU A 385 16.93 -5.96 -25.38
C GLU A 385 16.65 -7.14 -24.43
N THR A 386 17.47 -7.31 -23.41
CA THR A 386 17.37 -8.44 -22.48
C THR A 386 16.92 -8.07 -21.08
N GLY A 387 16.75 -6.77 -20.76
CA GLY A 387 16.34 -6.27 -19.47
C GLY A 387 17.48 -6.23 -18.45
N PHE A 388 17.13 -6.28 -17.16
CA PHE A 388 18.07 -6.29 -16.05
C PHE A 388 18.98 -7.53 -16.12
N ASP A 389 20.26 -7.28 -16.17
CA ASP A 389 21.32 -8.29 -16.15
C ASP A 389 22.54 -7.74 -15.38
N PRO A 390 22.78 -8.22 -14.14
CA PRO A 390 23.93 -7.77 -13.33
C PRO A 390 25.27 -7.93 -14.04
N LEU A 391 25.39 -8.80 -15.01
CA LEU A 391 26.64 -9.06 -15.76
C LEU A 391 26.76 -8.23 -17.04
N SER A 392 25.70 -7.54 -17.48
CA SER A 392 25.76 -6.68 -18.68
C SER A 392 26.72 -5.52 -18.46
N ARG A 393 27.66 -5.31 -19.36
CA ARG A 393 28.71 -4.27 -19.28
C ARG A 393 28.50 -3.10 -20.24
N GLY A 394 27.48 -3.17 -21.08
CA GLY A 394 27.13 -2.07 -21.97
C GLY A 394 26.55 -0.88 -21.18
N ALA A 395 26.91 0.34 -21.61
CA ALA A 395 26.28 1.52 -21.04
C ALA A 395 24.75 1.47 -21.22
N VAL A 396 24.02 1.84 -20.17
CA VAL A 396 22.56 1.87 -20.19
C VAL A 396 22.12 3.16 -20.87
N PRO A 397 21.18 3.10 -21.85
CA PRO A 397 20.66 4.30 -22.47
C PRO A 397 20.04 5.25 -21.44
N GLU A 398 20.36 6.52 -21.57
CA GLU A 398 19.80 7.57 -20.72
C GLU A 398 18.28 7.63 -20.85
N SER A 399 17.63 7.95 -19.75
CA SER A 399 16.20 8.18 -19.74
C SER A 399 15.88 9.52 -20.42
N PRO A 400 14.99 9.54 -21.42
CA PRO A 400 14.54 10.79 -22.03
C PRO A 400 13.61 11.59 -21.12
N ALA A 401 13.02 10.96 -20.11
CA ALA A 401 12.16 11.59 -19.11
C ALA A 401 12.84 11.53 -17.73
N LEU A 402 13.18 12.70 -17.23
CA LEU A 402 13.75 12.89 -15.90
C LEU A 402 12.73 13.61 -15.04
N LEU A 403 12.72 13.33 -13.75
CA LEU A 403 11.90 14.07 -12.79
C LEU A 403 12.28 15.55 -12.84
N THR A 404 11.30 16.42 -12.72
CA THR A 404 11.54 17.85 -12.46
C THR A 404 12.15 18.01 -11.08
N GLN A 405 12.76 19.18 -10.81
CA GLN A 405 13.30 19.46 -9.48
C GLN A 405 12.24 19.41 -8.40
N ASP A 406 11.02 19.85 -8.71
CA ASP A 406 9.89 19.83 -7.77
C ASP A 406 9.42 18.39 -7.50
N GLU A 407 9.27 17.56 -8.53
CA GLU A 407 8.92 16.13 -8.36
C GLU A 407 10.00 15.35 -7.61
N GLN A 408 11.26 15.67 -7.84
CA GLN A 408 12.38 15.05 -7.12
C GLN A 408 12.42 15.54 -5.67
N ALA A 409 12.16 16.83 -5.43
CA ALA A 409 12.04 17.40 -4.10
C ALA A 409 10.81 16.82 -3.37
N GLU A 410 9.70 16.60 -4.06
CA GLU A 410 8.52 15.96 -3.51
C GLU A 410 8.78 14.50 -3.14
N LEU A 411 9.48 13.73 -3.99
CA LEU A 411 9.89 12.36 -3.68
C LEU A 411 10.78 12.31 -2.43
N VAL A 412 11.72 13.24 -2.31
CA VAL A 412 12.60 13.39 -1.15
C VAL A 412 11.84 13.93 0.05
N ALA A 413 10.90 14.87 -0.16
CA ALA A 413 10.10 15.47 0.90
C ALA A 413 9.05 14.50 1.46
N VAL A 414 8.38 13.71 0.64
CA VAL A 414 7.48 12.64 1.08
C VAL A 414 8.25 11.66 1.98
N ALA A 415 9.45 11.29 1.57
CA ALA A 415 10.31 10.42 2.35
C ALA A 415 10.85 11.10 3.63
N ALA A 416 11.14 12.42 3.57
CA ALA A 416 11.54 13.20 4.75
C ALA A 416 10.35 13.48 5.68
N VAL A 417 9.16 13.72 5.15
CA VAL A 417 7.92 13.85 5.92
C VAL A 417 7.54 12.51 6.56
N GLU A 418 7.73 11.39 5.89
CA GLU A 418 7.56 10.07 6.49
C GLU A 418 8.57 9.84 7.63
N ALA A 419 9.83 10.26 7.46
CA ALA A 419 10.82 10.20 8.52
C ALA A 419 10.52 11.15 9.68
N LEU A 420 10.02 12.37 9.40
CA LEU A 420 9.62 13.35 10.40
C LEU A 420 8.30 12.97 11.10
N VAL A 421 7.33 12.42 10.36
CA VAL A 421 6.04 11.95 10.90
C VAL A 421 6.23 10.68 11.74
N ASN A 422 7.23 9.87 11.41
CA ASN A 422 7.61 8.68 12.18
C ASN A 422 8.58 9.02 13.33
N SER A 423 9.13 10.24 13.43
CA SER A 423 9.88 10.64 14.59
C SER A 423 8.92 10.85 15.78
N GLU A 424 9.27 10.31 16.94
CA GLU A 424 8.47 10.40 18.16
C GLU A 424 8.14 11.84 18.58
N ASP A 425 8.95 12.80 18.15
CA ASP A 425 8.90 14.22 18.52
C ASP A 425 8.19 15.12 17.48
N ALA A 426 7.62 14.59 16.40
CA ALA A 426 6.94 15.46 15.44
C ALA A 426 5.64 16.01 16.04
N PRO A 427 5.53 17.32 16.31
CA PRO A 427 4.25 17.93 16.66
C PRO A 427 3.25 17.63 15.56
N SER A 428 1.97 17.50 15.90
CA SER A 428 0.90 17.22 14.95
C SER A 428 0.69 18.39 13.97
N VAL A 429 1.65 18.58 13.07
CA VAL A 429 1.40 19.40 11.90
C VAL A 429 0.53 18.56 11.00
N ASP A 430 -0.70 19.02 10.78
CA ASP A 430 -1.65 18.38 9.87
C ASP A 430 -1.20 18.71 8.43
N THR A 431 -0.14 18.03 7.97
CA THR A 431 0.49 18.26 6.66
C THR A 431 -0.37 17.81 5.48
N THR A 432 -1.49 17.14 5.75
CA THR A 432 -2.44 16.65 4.73
C THR A 432 -3.65 17.55 4.53
N ALA A 433 -3.88 18.52 5.42
CA ALA A 433 -4.93 19.51 5.22
C ALA A 433 -4.50 20.58 4.21
N VAL A 434 -5.31 20.81 3.21
CA VAL A 434 -5.20 22.06 2.43
C VAL A 434 -5.33 23.20 3.44
N ALA A 435 -4.26 23.93 3.68
CA ALA A 435 -4.23 24.94 4.73
C ALA A 435 -5.32 26.00 4.46
N PRO A 436 -6.19 26.30 5.41
CA PRO A 436 -7.18 27.36 5.27
C PRO A 436 -6.46 28.68 5.03
N ARG A 437 -6.99 29.48 4.13
CA ARG A 437 -6.39 30.79 3.77
C ARG A 437 -6.57 31.87 4.82
N ALA A 438 -7.35 31.61 5.87
CA ALA A 438 -7.64 32.53 6.95
C ALA A 438 -7.57 31.81 8.32
N TRP A 439 -7.31 32.59 9.36
CA TRP A 439 -7.40 32.08 10.73
C TRP A 439 -8.82 31.55 10.99
N GLN A 440 -8.92 30.37 11.57
CA GLN A 440 -10.18 29.69 11.86
C GLN A 440 -10.36 29.56 13.37
N SER A 441 -11.48 30.09 13.91
CA SER A 441 -11.76 29.94 15.32
C SER A 441 -12.04 28.50 15.70
N LEU A 442 -11.69 28.11 16.94
CA LEU A 442 -11.89 26.75 17.42
C LEU A 442 -13.38 26.38 17.52
N ASN A 443 -14.24 27.33 17.87
CA ASN A 443 -15.69 27.08 17.91
C ASN A 443 -16.25 26.77 16.52
N GLU A 444 -15.94 27.60 15.54
CA GLU A 444 -16.40 27.42 14.17
C GLU A 444 -15.91 26.11 13.57
N HIS A 445 -14.63 25.80 13.71
CA HIS A 445 -14.04 24.55 13.26
C HIS A 445 -14.75 23.33 13.87
N SER A 446 -14.92 23.33 15.18
CA SER A 446 -15.60 22.24 15.90
C SER A 446 -17.04 22.02 15.44
N GLU A 447 -17.78 23.11 15.19
CA GLU A 447 -19.15 23.02 14.65
C GLU A 447 -19.17 22.47 13.23
N GLN A 448 -18.26 22.92 12.36
CA GLN A 448 -18.14 22.38 11.00
C GLN A 448 -17.79 20.91 11.00
N VAL A 449 -16.85 20.45 11.86
CA VAL A 449 -16.52 19.02 11.95
C VAL A 449 -17.70 18.20 12.43
N ARG A 450 -18.44 18.66 13.46
CA ARG A 450 -19.70 18.02 13.90
C ARG A 450 -20.66 17.84 12.73
N ASP A 451 -20.89 18.90 11.96
CA ASP A 451 -21.85 18.90 10.85
C ASP A 451 -21.39 18.00 9.70
N HIS A 452 -20.07 17.96 9.43
CA HIS A 452 -19.48 17.04 8.46
C HIS A 452 -19.59 15.57 8.89
N VAL A 453 -19.38 15.25 10.18
CA VAL A 453 -19.57 13.89 10.70
C VAL A 453 -21.04 13.48 10.52
N ALA A 454 -21.98 14.35 10.89
CA ALA A 454 -23.42 14.07 10.75
C ALA A 454 -23.82 13.87 9.28
N ALA A 455 -23.30 14.71 8.37
CA ALA A 455 -23.57 14.60 6.94
C ALA A 455 -22.96 13.33 6.33
N LEU A 456 -21.73 12.97 6.69
CA LEU A 456 -21.08 11.73 6.23
C LEU A 456 -21.87 10.50 6.67
N LEU A 457 -22.21 10.40 7.97
CA LEU A 457 -22.98 9.28 8.49
C LEU A 457 -24.40 9.22 7.89
N GLY A 458 -25.01 10.37 7.62
CA GLY A 458 -26.30 10.46 6.94
C GLY A 458 -26.24 10.01 5.47
N ALA A 459 -25.17 10.39 4.74
CA ALA A 459 -24.98 10.03 3.34
C ALA A 459 -24.61 8.55 3.14
N ILE A 460 -23.76 8.02 4.02
CA ILE A 460 -23.35 6.60 3.99
C ILE A 460 -24.47 5.73 4.54
N ALA A 461 -25.19 6.18 5.58
CA ALA A 461 -26.22 5.44 6.29
C ALA A 461 -25.77 4.01 6.67
N PRO A 462 -24.71 3.85 7.48
CA PRO A 462 -24.06 2.56 7.71
C PRO A 462 -25.06 1.51 8.21
N GLN A 463 -25.16 0.38 7.51
CA GLN A 463 -26.22 -0.61 7.72
C GLN A 463 -26.18 -1.29 9.09
N ARG A 464 -24.98 -1.36 9.70
CA ARG A 464 -24.72 -2.11 10.94
C ARG A 464 -24.34 -1.21 12.12
N LEU A 465 -24.31 0.10 11.91
CA LEU A 465 -23.99 1.05 12.96
C LEU A 465 -25.24 1.44 13.76
N SER A 466 -25.18 1.34 15.10
CA SER A 466 -26.28 1.76 15.93
C SER A 466 -26.47 3.29 15.92
N PRO A 467 -27.70 3.80 16.07
CA PRO A 467 -27.96 5.24 16.18
C PRO A 467 -27.20 5.89 17.35
N ASP A 468 -26.96 5.15 18.42
CA ASP A 468 -26.22 5.64 19.59
C ASP A 468 -24.73 5.82 19.27
N ALA A 469 -24.12 4.88 18.55
CA ALA A 469 -22.74 5.00 18.09
C ALA A 469 -22.59 6.16 17.10
N ALA A 470 -23.53 6.32 16.17
CA ALA A 470 -23.55 7.44 15.22
C ALA A 470 -23.62 8.80 15.95
N ARG A 471 -24.55 8.94 16.92
CA ARG A 471 -24.66 10.16 17.72
C ARG A 471 -23.43 10.44 18.55
N SER A 472 -22.82 9.40 19.12
CA SER A 472 -21.57 9.53 19.87
C SER A 472 -20.41 10.00 19.01
N ALA A 473 -20.32 9.54 17.75
CA ALA A 473 -19.35 10.02 16.79
C ALA A 473 -19.57 11.49 16.39
N VAL A 474 -20.81 11.93 16.25
CA VAL A 474 -21.14 13.36 16.00
C VAL A 474 -20.68 14.23 17.18
N VAL A 475 -20.92 13.80 18.40
CA VAL A 475 -20.45 14.51 19.62
C VAL A 475 -18.93 14.51 19.67
N ALA A 476 -18.27 13.41 19.33
CA ALA A 476 -16.82 13.32 19.26
C ALA A 476 -16.25 14.30 18.23
N GLY A 477 -16.81 14.39 17.03
CA GLY A 477 -16.43 15.38 16.03
C GLY A 477 -16.57 16.82 16.52
N TRP A 478 -17.57 17.11 17.33
CA TRP A 478 -17.73 18.44 17.94
C TRP A 478 -16.65 18.75 18.97
N LEU A 479 -16.17 17.75 19.71
CA LEU A 479 -15.28 17.91 20.87
C LEU A 479 -13.81 17.57 20.57
N HIS A 480 -13.49 17.04 19.36
CA HIS A 480 -12.19 16.43 19.04
C HIS A 480 -10.99 17.34 19.34
N ASP A 481 -11.13 18.61 19.01
CA ASP A 481 -10.09 19.64 19.09
C ASP A 481 -10.17 20.53 20.32
N ALA A 482 -11.04 20.22 21.30
CA ALA A 482 -11.22 21.06 22.49
C ALA A 482 -9.90 21.37 23.22
N GLY A 483 -8.94 20.46 23.19
CA GLY A 483 -7.60 20.61 23.77
C GLY A 483 -6.75 21.70 23.11
N LYS A 484 -7.09 22.13 21.91
CA LYS A 484 -6.43 23.29 21.28
C LYS A 484 -6.70 24.58 22.05
N ALA A 485 -7.74 24.65 22.89
CA ALA A 485 -7.96 25.78 23.79
C ALA A 485 -6.92 25.90 24.92
N HIS A 486 -6.07 24.87 25.12
CA HIS A 486 -5.03 24.91 26.14
C HIS A 486 -3.99 26.00 25.84
N PRO A 487 -3.53 26.78 26.85
CA PRO A 487 -2.57 27.86 26.62
C PRO A 487 -1.30 27.45 25.87
N ILE A 488 -0.72 26.28 26.19
CA ILE A 488 0.48 25.76 25.52
C ILE A 488 0.27 25.69 24.00
N TRP A 489 -0.91 25.22 23.54
CA TRP A 489 -1.23 25.16 22.11
C TRP A 489 -1.46 26.53 21.52
N GLN A 490 -2.26 27.38 22.21
CA GLN A 490 -2.59 28.71 21.72
C GLN A 490 -1.38 29.63 21.61
N ASP A 491 -0.44 29.55 22.56
CA ASP A 491 0.79 30.31 22.51
C ASP A 491 1.67 29.91 21.31
N ALA A 492 1.86 28.61 21.10
CA ALA A 492 2.61 28.09 19.95
C ALA A 492 1.95 28.42 18.61
N LEU A 493 0.62 28.34 18.54
CA LEU A 493 -0.11 28.64 17.31
C LEU A 493 -0.07 30.14 16.97
N CYS A 494 -0.29 31.00 17.97
CA CYS A 494 -0.28 32.47 17.78
C CYS A 494 1.13 32.99 17.48
N ALA A 495 2.18 32.30 17.89
CA ALA A 495 3.57 32.63 17.54
C ALA A 495 3.85 32.53 16.03
N LEU A 496 2.99 31.88 15.25
CA LEU A 496 3.07 31.82 13.78
C LEU A 496 2.49 33.08 13.10
N ALA A 497 1.80 33.95 13.85
CA ALA A 497 1.26 35.21 13.32
C ALA A 497 2.39 36.18 12.96
N GLU A 498 2.14 37.05 11.95
CA GLU A 498 3.05 38.13 11.63
C GLU A 498 3.07 39.18 12.74
N GLN A 499 4.18 39.90 12.87
CA GLN A 499 4.42 40.80 14.01
C GLN A 499 3.32 41.87 14.17
N ASP A 500 2.74 42.34 13.07
CA ASP A 500 1.68 43.34 13.03
C ASP A 500 0.28 42.79 13.34
N GLU A 501 0.10 41.45 13.26
CA GLU A 501 -1.17 40.76 13.52
C GLU A 501 -1.21 40.16 14.97
N GLN A 502 -0.10 40.09 15.67
CA GLN A 502 0.02 39.29 16.93
C GLN A 502 -0.99 39.70 18.00
N ASP A 503 -1.22 41.00 18.17
CA ASP A 503 -2.15 41.48 19.21
C ASP A 503 -3.60 41.14 18.86
N GLU A 504 -3.99 41.28 17.58
CA GLU A 504 -5.33 40.92 17.10
C GLU A 504 -5.57 39.42 17.19
N ILE A 505 -4.61 38.61 16.75
CA ILE A 505 -4.68 37.14 16.82
C ILE A 505 -4.71 36.67 18.28
N ALA A 506 -3.92 37.26 19.18
CA ALA A 506 -3.95 36.95 20.58
C ALA A 506 -5.29 37.29 21.25
N ALA A 507 -5.93 38.37 20.84
CA ALA A 507 -7.24 38.77 21.36
C ALA A 507 -8.40 37.90 20.85
N GLY A 508 -8.26 37.29 19.64
CA GLY A 508 -9.29 36.45 19.03
C GLY A 508 -9.30 34.98 19.48
N ARG A 509 -8.42 34.55 20.39
CA ARG A 509 -8.35 33.14 20.90
C ARG A 509 -9.70 32.62 21.42
N PRO A 510 -9.99 31.29 21.35
CA PRO A 510 -9.09 30.24 20.87
C PRO A 510 -9.21 29.96 19.36
N TRP A 511 -8.06 29.72 18.74
CA TRP A 511 -7.93 29.37 17.34
C TRP A 511 -7.70 27.86 17.10
N ALA A 512 -8.28 27.32 16.04
CA ALA A 512 -8.03 25.95 15.58
C ALA A 512 -6.90 25.88 14.55
N LYS A 513 -6.82 26.86 13.62
CA LYS A 513 -5.92 26.86 12.47
C LYS A 513 -5.32 28.26 12.23
N SER A 514 -4.08 28.29 11.73
CA SER A 514 -3.27 29.51 11.55
C SER A 514 -3.40 30.19 10.20
N GLY A 515 -4.44 29.92 9.43
CA GLY A 515 -4.66 30.63 8.16
C GLY A 515 -3.60 30.40 7.07
N GLY A 516 -3.01 29.20 7.01
CA GLY A 516 -2.00 28.86 6.01
C GLY A 516 -0.59 29.38 6.33
N ARG A 517 -0.37 29.90 7.54
CA ARG A 517 0.98 30.20 8.03
C ARG A 517 1.80 28.91 8.08
N THR A 518 2.96 28.91 7.43
CA THR A 518 3.89 27.80 7.43
C THR A 518 4.84 27.91 8.60
N GLY A 519 4.99 26.85 9.39
CA GLY A 519 5.92 26.80 10.52
C GLY A 519 5.67 25.59 11.39
N ARG A 520 6.68 25.17 12.12
CA ARG A 520 6.54 24.14 13.14
C ARG A 520 5.99 24.81 14.42
N LEU A 521 4.99 24.18 15.05
CA LEU A 521 4.57 24.61 16.38
C LEU A 521 5.69 24.29 17.36
N GLU A 522 6.23 25.32 18.02
CA GLU A 522 7.24 25.17 19.03
C GLU A 522 6.58 25.36 20.40
N PHE A 523 6.60 24.30 21.20
CA PHE A 523 6.07 24.34 22.54
C PHE A 523 7.16 24.76 23.55
N ALA A 524 6.83 25.60 24.49
CA ALA A 524 7.79 26.08 25.49
C ALA A 524 8.38 24.91 26.28
N GLY A 525 9.72 24.83 26.34
CA GLY A 525 10.46 23.82 27.11
C GLY A 525 10.70 22.51 26.34
N ASP A 526 10.58 22.47 25.02
CA ASP A 526 10.75 21.29 24.17
C ASP A 526 9.91 20.08 24.60
N VAL A 527 8.78 20.32 25.28
CA VAL A 527 7.90 19.28 25.81
C VAL A 527 6.94 18.82 24.71
N PRO A 528 6.82 17.52 24.43
CA PRO A 528 5.85 17.03 23.45
C PRO A 528 4.43 17.25 23.97
N PHE A 529 3.71 18.23 23.40
CA PHE A 529 2.32 18.48 23.76
C PHE A 529 1.36 17.87 22.74
N ARG A 530 0.33 17.16 23.25
CA ARG A 530 -0.72 16.56 22.42
C ARG A 530 -2.08 17.13 22.81
N HIS A 531 -2.70 17.85 21.85
CA HIS A 531 -4.03 18.42 22.07
C HIS A 531 -5.12 17.35 22.21
N GLU A 532 -4.93 16.16 21.63
CA GLU A 532 -5.86 15.04 21.76
C GLU A 532 -6.01 14.61 23.23
N LEU A 533 -4.89 14.53 23.97
CA LEU A 533 -4.92 14.24 25.41
C LEU A 533 -5.53 15.38 26.21
N ALA A 534 -5.20 16.63 25.86
CA ALA A 534 -5.81 17.81 26.51
C ALA A 534 -7.32 17.87 26.21
N SER A 535 -7.77 17.47 25.00
CA SER A 535 -9.20 17.36 24.66
C SER A 535 -9.90 16.36 25.58
N LEU A 536 -9.30 15.17 25.79
CA LEU A 536 -9.86 14.15 26.68
C LEU A 536 -10.02 14.70 28.12
N LEU A 537 -9.00 15.35 28.67
CA LEU A 537 -9.08 15.92 30.01
C LEU A 537 -10.11 17.04 30.13
N LEU A 538 -10.28 17.83 29.09
CA LEU A 538 -11.32 18.88 29.08
C LEU A 538 -12.73 18.31 29.05
N ILE A 539 -12.99 17.27 28.26
CA ILE A 539 -14.30 16.64 28.17
C ILE A 539 -14.61 15.74 29.35
N ASP A 540 -13.61 15.23 30.05
CA ASP A 540 -13.80 14.55 31.34
C ASP A 540 -13.99 15.52 32.52
N GLY A 541 -13.54 16.77 32.36
CA GLY A 541 -13.58 17.82 33.33
C GLY A 541 -14.61 18.93 33.03
N PRO A 542 -14.15 20.16 32.73
CA PRO A 542 -15.03 21.35 32.60
C PRO A 542 -16.05 21.29 31.46
N LEU A 543 -15.82 20.48 30.43
CA LEU A 543 -16.74 20.27 29.32
C LEU A 543 -17.60 19.01 29.44
N GLY A 544 -17.58 18.33 30.57
CA GLY A 544 -18.25 17.04 30.79
C GLY A 544 -19.72 17.02 30.42
N SER A 545 -20.43 18.13 30.68
CA SER A 545 -21.85 18.28 30.30
C SER A 545 -22.11 18.32 28.79
N LEU A 546 -21.09 18.60 27.96
CA LEU A 546 -21.18 18.45 26.51
C LEU A 546 -20.98 16.98 26.12
N LEU A 547 -20.05 16.29 26.74
CA LEU A 547 -19.85 14.85 26.54
C LEU A 547 -21.08 14.02 26.96
N ASP A 548 -21.87 14.46 27.94
CA ASP A 548 -23.14 13.81 28.33
C ASP A 548 -24.19 13.72 27.21
N GLN A 549 -24.01 14.48 26.14
CA GLN A 549 -24.85 14.36 24.93
C GLN A 549 -24.55 13.11 24.09
N ALA A 550 -23.39 12.48 24.31
CA ALA A 550 -23.04 11.21 23.66
C ALA A 550 -23.71 10.04 24.40
N PRO A 551 -24.54 9.24 23.71
CA PRO A 551 -25.15 8.04 24.32
C PRO A 551 -24.11 7.03 24.82
N ASP A 552 -22.99 6.88 24.10
CA ASP A 552 -21.82 6.11 24.54
C ASP A 552 -20.65 7.07 24.78
N ARG A 553 -20.46 7.45 26.04
CA ARG A 553 -19.41 8.39 26.47
C ARG A 553 -18.01 7.84 26.16
N ASP A 554 -17.76 6.55 26.41
CA ASP A 554 -16.45 5.95 26.19
C ASP A 554 -16.10 5.95 24.72
N LEU A 555 -17.07 5.69 23.83
CA LEU A 555 -16.87 5.80 22.39
C LEU A 555 -16.50 7.22 21.98
N ALA A 556 -17.22 8.22 22.47
CA ALA A 556 -16.92 9.62 22.15
C ALA A 556 -15.53 10.02 22.66
N ARG A 557 -15.15 9.66 23.89
CA ARG A 557 -13.81 9.88 24.46
C ARG A 557 -12.72 9.24 23.58
N TYR A 558 -12.92 7.98 23.19
CA TYR A 558 -12.00 7.26 22.32
C TYR A 558 -11.80 7.97 20.98
N LEU A 559 -12.88 8.36 20.32
CA LEU A 559 -12.82 9.02 19.01
C LEU A 559 -12.14 10.40 19.09
N VAL A 560 -12.35 11.14 20.19
CA VAL A 560 -11.63 12.40 20.48
C VAL A 560 -10.12 12.18 20.57
N VAL A 561 -9.68 11.11 21.20
CA VAL A 561 -8.24 10.81 21.36
C VAL A 561 -7.64 10.24 20.06
N ALA A 562 -8.39 9.39 19.37
CA ALA A 562 -7.86 8.59 18.27
C ALA A 562 -7.88 9.29 16.90
N HIS A 563 -8.53 10.46 16.76
CA HIS A 563 -8.80 11.09 15.47
C HIS A 563 -7.54 11.40 14.64
N HIS A 564 -6.36 11.49 15.23
CA HIS A 564 -5.08 11.62 14.51
C HIS A 564 -4.34 10.29 14.31
N GLY A 565 -4.84 9.19 14.84
CA GLY A 565 -4.22 7.86 14.72
C GLY A 565 -2.90 7.68 15.50
N LYS A 566 -2.49 8.68 16.31
CA LYS A 566 -1.26 8.66 17.09
C LYS A 566 -1.45 8.16 18.52
N LEU A 567 -2.57 8.51 19.14
CA LEU A 567 -3.00 8.04 20.44
C LEU A 567 -4.23 7.18 20.25
N ARG A 568 -4.25 5.94 20.72
CA ARG A 568 -5.39 5.03 20.51
C ARG A 568 -5.60 4.13 21.73
N VAL A 569 -4.94 2.99 21.78
CA VAL A 569 -5.14 2.00 22.83
C VAL A 569 -4.35 2.36 24.06
N ARG A 570 -3.13 2.87 23.90
CA ARG A 570 -2.23 3.22 25.00
C ARG A 570 -1.87 4.70 24.94
N ILE A 571 -1.88 5.36 26.10
CA ILE A 571 -1.55 6.79 26.24
C ILE A 571 -0.39 6.99 27.25
N GLY A 572 0.28 5.98 27.65
CA GLY A 572 1.25 5.95 28.71
C GLY A 572 0.73 5.13 29.89
N GLU A 573 1.60 4.51 30.62
CA GLU A 573 1.27 3.76 31.83
C GLU A 573 1.91 4.50 33.02
N LEU A 574 1.08 4.91 33.96
CA LEU A 574 1.53 5.52 35.21
C LEU A 574 1.49 4.48 36.33
N SER A 575 2.46 4.52 37.23
CA SER A 575 2.33 3.81 38.51
C SER A 575 1.48 4.63 39.46
N ALA A 576 0.64 3.99 40.26
CA ALA A 576 -0.26 4.64 41.23
C ALA A 576 0.45 5.54 42.30
N ALA A 577 1.76 5.54 42.31
CA ALA A 577 2.57 6.23 43.32
C ALA A 577 3.22 7.55 42.85
N ASP A 578 3.00 7.97 41.60
CA ASP A 578 3.73 9.08 40.98
C ASP A 578 2.93 10.39 41.07
N ALA A 579 3.12 11.14 42.18
CA ALA A 579 2.49 12.45 42.39
C ALA A 579 2.99 13.54 41.41
N ASP A 580 4.15 13.31 40.79
CA ASP A 580 4.77 14.21 39.78
C ASP A 580 4.59 13.71 38.37
N ALA A 581 3.64 12.81 38.16
CA ALA A 581 3.39 12.21 36.85
C ALA A 581 3.15 13.26 35.76
N GLU A 582 3.77 13.05 34.62
CA GLU A 582 3.59 13.87 33.42
C GLU A 582 3.40 12.98 32.21
N ILE A 583 2.37 13.25 31.41
CA ILE A 583 2.13 12.58 30.12
C ILE A 583 2.01 13.66 29.06
N LEU A 584 2.87 13.60 28.04
CA LEU A 584 2.79 14.46 26.86
C LEU A 584 2.60 15.96 27.20
N GLY A 585 3.44 16.44 28.13
CA GLY A 585 3.45 17.86 28.54
C GLY A 585 2.33 18.25 29.50
N LEU A 586 1.53 17.31 29.97
CA LEU A 586 0.48 17.55 30.96
C LEU A 586 0.87 16.91 32.28
N ARG A 587 1.07 17.74 33.34
CA ARG A 587 1.50 17.31 34.66
C ARG A 587 0.30 17.11 35.56
N GLN A 588 0.29 16.05 36.36
CA GLN A 588 -0.73 15.77 37.39
C GLN A 588 -0.95 16.98 38.32
N GLY A 589 -2.21 17.34 38.50
CA GLY A 589 -2.60 18.44 39.37
C GLY A 589 -2.36 19.85 38.83
N ALA A 590 -1.72 19.98 37.63
CA ALA A 590 -1.53 21.29 37.00
C ALA A 590 -2.88 21.94 36.70
N ARG A 591 -2.93 23.28 36.81
CA ARG A 591 -4.15 24.06 36.55
C ARG A 591 -3.89 25.12 35.48
N CYS A 592 -4.78 25.20 34.51
CA CYS A 592 -4.75 26.24 33.48
C CYS A 592 -6.14 26.83 33.23
N ALA A 593 -6.16 28.12 32.86
CA ALA A 593 -7.39 28.80 32.46
C ALA A 593 -7.75 28.40 31.05
N ILE A 594 -9.02 28.06 30.82
CA ILE A 594 -9.57 27.75 29.52
C ILE A 594 -10.53 28.89 29.13
N PRO A 595 -10.37 29.51 27.98
CA PRO A 595 -11.26 30.56 27.49
C PRO A 595 -12.69 30.04 27.28
N PRO A 596 -13.68 30.92 27.04
CA PRO A 596 -15.01 30.47 26.62
C PRO A 596 -14.93 29.58 25.38
N LEU A 597 -15.55 28.40 25.45
CA LEU A 597 -15.43 27.35 24.42
C LEU A 597 -16.74 26.60 24.26
N LEU A 598 -17.18 26.38 23.01
CA LEU A 598 -18.35 25.58 22.65
C LEU A 598 -19.62 25.96 23.45
N GLY A 599 -19.86 27.28 23.60
CA GLY A 599 -21.00 27.81 24.34
C GLY A 599 -20.87 27.73 25.86
N ARG A 600 -19.72 27.33 26.41
CA ARG A 600 -19.44 27.34 27.85
C ARG A 600 -18.61 28.57 28.22
N LEU A 601 -18.83 29.07 29.45
CA LEU A 601 -18.06 30.16 29.99
C LEU A 601 -16.60 29.72 30.27
N ALA A 602 -15.73 30.71 30.44
CA ALA A 602 -14.35 30.46 30.84
C ALA A 602 -14.31 29.58 32.11
N SER A 603 -13.39 28.64 32.12
CA SER A 603 -13.28 27.61 33.17
C SER A 603 -11.81 27.33 33.49
N THR A 604 -11.58 26.45 34.44
CA THR A 604 -10.23 25.99 34.80
C THR A 604 -10.15 24.50 34.55
N LEU A 605 -9.18 24.04 33.73
CA LEU A 605 -8.77 22.65 33.68
C LEU A 605 -7.85 22.36 34.87
N THR A 606 -8.17 21.33 35.63
CA THR A 606 -7.21 20.68 36.56
C THR A 606 -6.84 19.34 35.91
N VAL A 607 -5.57 19.13 35.62
CA VAL A 607 -5.08 17.91 34.99
C VAL A 607 -5.21 16.75 35.97
N ASP A 608 -5.96 15.72 35.57
CA ASP A 608 -6.11 14.48 36.30
C ASP A 608 -5.71 13.30 35.41
N LEU A 609 -4.60 12.67 35.72
CA LEU A 609 -4.01 11.54 34.98
C LEU A 609 -4.30 10.19 35.64
N GLU A 610 -5.12 10.13 36.69
CA GLU A 610 -5.43 8.89 37.41
C GLU A 610 -6.02 7.81 36.50
N GLN A 611 -6.81 8.20 35.50
CA GLN A 611 -7.38 7.28 34.52
C GLN A 611 -6.35 6.50 33.68
N PHE A 612 -5.09 6.93 33.64
CA PHE A 612 -4.00 6.24 32.94
C PHE A 612 -3.24 5.26 33.82
N THR A 613 -3.67 5.08 35.07
CA THR A 613 -3.16 4.01 35.94
C THR A 613 -3.95 2.72 35.70
N PRO A 614 -3.30 1.55 35.50
CA PRO A 614 -4.00 0.30 35.17
C PRO A 614 -5.00 -0.14 36.27
N GLU A 615 -4.71 0.17 37.51
CA GLU A 615 -5.52 -0.20 38.67
C GLU A 615 -6.78 0.65 38.82
N SER A 616 -6.82 1.83 38.25
CA SER A 616 -7.98 2.74 38.34
C SER A 616 -9.27 2.06 37.85
N ALA A 617 -10.35 2.32 38.58
CA ALA A 617 -11.68 1.83 38.21
C ALA A 617 -12.12 2.40 36.85
N GLY A 618 -11.75 3.64 36.54
CA GLY A 618 -11.99 4.34 35.28
C GLY A 618 -10.85 4.24 34.28
N SER A 619 -9.99 3.22 34.40
CA SER A 619 -8.79 3.05 33.58
C SER A 619 -9.10 3.12 32.08
N TRP A 620 -8.32 3.96 31.37
CA TRP A 620 -8.38 4.09 29.90
C TRP A 620 -8.31 2.74 29.20
N THR A 621 -7.35 1.90 29.59
CA THR A 621 -7.15 0.57 29.00
C THR A 621 -8.40 -0.32 29.16
N LYS A 622 -9.08 -0.27 30.32
CA LYS A 622 -10.34 -1.02 30.54
C LYS A 622 -11.49 -0.48 29.68
N ALA A 623 -11.57 0.84 29.53
CA ALA A 623 -12.59 1.46 28.65
C ALA A 623 -12.39 1.02 27.20
N ILE A 624 -11.14 1.05 26.70
CA ILE A 624 -10.81 0.60 25.34
C ILE A 624 -11.09 -0.90 25.15
N ALA A 625 -10.74 -1.75 26.11
CA ALA A 625 -11.08 -3.18 26.06
C ALA A 625 -12.60 -3.39 25.97
N GLY A 626 -13.39 -2.60 26.72
CA GLY A 626 -14.84 -2.59 26.64
C GLY A 626 -15.37 -2.15 25.28
N LEU A 627 -14.78 -1.13 24.65
CA LEU A 627 -15.13 -0.68 23.30
C LEU A 627 -14.81 -1.74 22.24
N LEU A 628 -13.62 -2.34 22.30
CA LEU A 628 -13.22 -3.43 21.41
C LEU A 628 -14.15 -4.63 21.51
N SER A 629 -14.64 -4.93 22.73
CA SER A 629 -15.63 -6.00 22.94
C SER A 629 -17.02 -5.66 22.35
N ARG A 630 -17.44 -4.37 22.42
CA ARG A 630 -18.77 -3.94 21.94
C ARG A 630 -18.81 -3.69 20.43
N TYR A 631 -17.80 -3.08 19.87
CA TYR A 631 -17.80 -2.57 18.49
C TYR A 631 -16.85 -3.33 17.58
N GLY A 632 -15.88 -4.04 18.13
CA GLY A 632 -14.79 -4.62 17.37
C GLY A 632 -13.79 -3.59 16.80
N PRO A 633 -12.61 -4.04 16.37
CA PRO A 633 -11.57 -3.15 15.85
C PRO A 633 -11.98 -2.47 14.52
N PHE A 634 -12.75 -3.15 13.70
CA PHE A 634 -13.13 -2.65 12.37
C PHE A 634 -14.14 -1.52 12.43
N THR A 635 -15.16 -1.61 13.31
CA THR A 635 -16.13 -0.53 13.51
C THR A 635 -15.49 0.69 14.16
N LEU A 636 -14.61 0.48 15.17
CA LEU A 636 -13.91 1.59 15.81
C LEU A 636 -13.04 2.35 14.81
N ALA A 637 -12.23 1.65 14.01
CA ALA A 637 -11.41 2.29 12.98
C ALA A 637 -12.26 3.04 11.94
N TYR A 638 -13.44 2.51 11.59
CA TYR A 638 -14.35 3.18 10.67
C TYR A 638 -14.85 4.53 11.22
N LEU A 639 -15.25 4.56 12.49
CA LEU A 639 -15.69 5.80 13.15
C LEU A 639 -14.55 6.80 13.29
N GLU A 640 -13.32 6.36 13.59
CA GLU A 640 -12.12 7.21 13.56
C GLU A 640 -11.92 7.84 12.18
N ALA A 641 -12.01 7.03 11.12
CA ALA A 641 -11.85 7.53 9.74
C ALA A 641 -12.91 8.56 9.39
N ILE A 642 -14.17 8.37 9.80
CA ILE A 642 -15.26 9.34 9.58
C ILE A 642 -14.95 10.67 10.28
N VAL A 643 -14.55 10.66 11.55
CA VAL A 643 -14.21 11.89 12.29
C VAL A 643 -13.03 12.59 11.62
N ARG A 644 -11.98 11.86 11.25
CA ARG A 644 -10.80 12.44 10.61
C ARG A 644 -11.10 13.02 9.22
N ILE A 645 -11.88 12.32 8.39
CA ILE A 645 -12.30 12.84 7.09
C ILE A 645 -13.15 14.10 7.25
N ALA A 646 -13.99 14.16 8.29
CA ALA A 646 -14.77 15.35 8.61
C ALA A 646 -13.88 16.53 9.01
N ASP A 647 -12.85 16.31 9.83
CA ASP A 647 -11.85 17.32 10.18
C ASP A 647 -11.11 17.85 8.93
N TRP A 648 -10.67 16.98 8.04
CA TRP A 648 -10.02 17.39 6.78
C TRP A 648 -10.94 18.24 5.90
N ARG A 649 -12.23 17.93 5.82
CA ARG A 649 -13.21 18.70 5.07
C ARG A 649 -13.43 20.09 5.65
N ALA A 650 -13.57 20.16 6.96
CA ALA A 650 -13.71 21.43 7.68
C ALA A 650 -12.44 22.31 7.50
N SER A 651 -11.25 21.71 7.57
CA SER A 651 -9.97 22.36 7.36
C SER A 651 -9.77 22.87 5.92
N GLY A 652 -10.31 22.16 4.93
CA GLY A 652 -10.20 22.52 3.50
C GLY A 652 -11.19 23.56 3.01
N GLY A 653 -12.07 24.11 3.89
CA GLY A 653 -13.09 25.11 3.52
C GLY A 653 -14.11 24.60 2.49
N ARG A 654 -14.38 23.31 2.43
CA ARG A 654 -15.29 22.70 1.46
C ARG A 654 -16.73 22.75 1.98
N GLU A 655 -17.58 23.44 1.25
CA GLU A 655 -19.02 23.41 1.52
C GLU A 655 -19.62 22.00 1.35
N LEU A 656 -20.60 21.66 2.19
CA LEU A 656 -21.29 20.37 2.26
C LEU A 656 -21.97 19.93 0.95
N ALA A 657 -22.17 20.81 -0.02
CA ALA A 657 -23.11 20.58 -1.11
C ALA A 657 -22.56 20.55 -2.55
N ALA A 658 -21.34 21.00 -2.84
CA ALA A 658 -21.00 21.27 -4.24
C ALA A 658 -19.79 20.52 -4.82
N ASP A 659 -18.74 20.22 -4.07
CA ASP A 659 -17.51 19.72 -4.70
C ASP A 659 -16.92 18.49 -3.99
N ILE A 660 -17.51 17.34 -4.27
CA ILE A 660 -16.96 16.06 -3.88
C ILE A 660 -15.94 15.53 -4.92
N ASP A 661 -15.54 16.36 -5.88
CA ASP A 661 -14.85 15.90 -7.08
C ASP A 661 -13.30 15.91 -7.06
N ALA A 662 -12.64 16.33 -6.01
CA ALA A 662 -11.19 16.46 -6.11
C ALA A 662 -10.39 16.24 -4.82
N ILE A 663 -10.29 15.01 -4.32
CA ILE A 663 -9.05 14.49 -3.75
C ILE A 663 -8.64 13.32 -4.64
N ASP A 664 -7.90 13.60 -5.69
CA ASP A 664 -7.32 12.58 -6.55
C ASP A 664 -6.04 12.05 -5.87
N ILE A 665 -6.18 11.00 -5.09
CA ILE A 665 -5.05 10.24 -4.51
C ILE A 665 -4.56 9.18 -5.52
N ARG A 666 -4.82 9.38 -6.81
CA ARG A 666 -4.32 8.47 -7.83
C ARG A 666 -2.89 8.87 -8.21
N PRO A 667 -1.95 7.91 -8.32
CA PRO A 667 -0.78 8.15 -9.16
C PRO A 667 -1.33 8.49 -10.56
N LYS A 668 -0.99 9.64 -11.08
CA LYS A 668 -1.37 10.05 -12.44
C LYS A 668 -0.92 8.96 -13.39
N ALA A 669 -1.87 8.19 -13.94
CA ALA A 669 -1.58 7.34 -15.07
C ALA A 669 -1.06 8.20 -16.23
N PRO A 670 -0.03 7.78 -16.97
CA PRO A 670 0.51 8.55 -18.07
C PRO A 670 -0.61 8.86 -19.07
N GLN A 671 -0.83 10.13 -19.34
CA GLN A 671 -1.71 10.55 -20.43
C GLN A 671 -1.06 10.14 -21.75
N ILE A 672 -1.59 9.12 -22.40
CA ILE A 672 -1.25 8.81 -23.78
C ILE A 672 -1.83 9.94 -24.63
N SER A 673 -0.99 10.90 -24.99
CA SER A 673 -1.33 11.92 -25.97
C SER A 673 -1.32 11.28 -27.36
N HIS A 674 -2.49 10.98 -27.88
CA HIS A 674 -2.64 10.71 -29.30
C HIS A 674 -2.48 12.03 -30.07
N THR A 675 -1.27 12.33 -30.49
CA THR A 675 -1.03 13.30 -31.56
C THR A 675 -1.38 12.64 -32.88
N GLY A 676 -2.66 12.69 -33.24
CA GLY A 676 -3.12 12.33 -34.57
C GLY A 676 -2.73 13.41 -35.58
N ASP A 677 -1.84 13.07 -36.46
CA ASP A 677 -1.45 13.82 -37.63
C ASP A 677 -2.66 14.03 -38.56
N LYS A 678 -3.11 15.29 -38.69
CA LYS A 678 -4.11 15.67 -39.66
C LYS A 678 -3.40 16.11 -40.95
N SER A 679 -3.16 15.20 -41.88
CA SER A 679 -2.90 15.58 -43.26
C SER A 679 -4.18 15.50 -44.10
N SER A 680 -4.49 16.63 -44.68
CA SER A 680 -5.56 16.98 -45.57
C SER A 680 -5.78 16.03 -46.80
N ALA A 681 -7.06 15.72 -47.12
CA ALA A 681 -7.48 15.57 -48.49
C ALA A 681 -8.96 15.97 -48.65
N ALA A 682 -9.23 16.81 -49.62
CA ALA A 682 -10.50 17.42 -49.99
C ALA A 682 -11.44 16.43 -50.71
N GLY A 683 -12.74 16.73 -50.60
CA GLY A 683 -13.95 16.07 -51.04
C GLY A 683 -14.03 15.54 -52.50
N PRO A 684 -15.22 15.20 -53.02
CA PRO A 684 -16.46 15.96 -52.95
C PRO A 684 -17.79 15.16 -52.79
N THR A 685 -18.79 15.87 -52.40
CA THR A 685 -20.26 15.77 -52.63
C THR A 685 -20.89 14.58 -53.38
N GLY A 686 -21.93 13.98 -52.78
CA GLY A 686 -22.89 13.13 -53.46
C GLY A 686 -24.10 12.80 -52.59
N ALA A 687 -25.28 13.22 -53.03
CA ALA A 687 -26.57 13.27 -52.40
C ALA A 687 -27.18 11.90 -52.02
N MET A 688 -28.11 11.97 -51.07
CA MET A 688 -29.13 10.95 -50.72
C MET A 688 -30.02 10.52 -51.92
N PRO A 689 -30.75 9.42 -51.89
CA PRO A 689 -31.99 9.40 -51.12
C PRO A 689 -32.39 8.08 -50.46
N ALA A 690 -33.51 8.17 -49.78
CA ALA A 690 -34.25 7.35 -48.87
C ALA A 690 -34.79 6.02 -49.42
N GLU A 691 -35.31 5.22 -48.46
CA GLU A 691 -36.35 4.18 -48.50
C GLU A 691 -35.92 2.71 -48.73
N GLY A 692 -36.42 1.90 -47.73
CA GLY A 692 -36.52 0.47 -47.75
C GLY A 692 -36.35 -0.14 -46.39
#